data_713934614fda2b93548b87170108e158
#
_entry.id   713934614fda2b93548b87170108e158
#
_cell.length_a   1.000
_cell.length_b   1.000
_cell.length_c   1.000
_cell.angle_alpha   90.00
_cell.angle_beta   90.00
_cell.angle_gamma   90.00
#
_symmetry.space_group_name_H-M   'P 1'
#
loop_
_entity.id
_entity.type
_entity.pdbx_description
1 polymer ?
#
loop_
_entity_poly.entity_id
_entity_poly.type
_entity_poly.pdbx_seq_one_letter_code
_entity_poly.pdbx_strand_id
1 'polypeptide(L)'
;MSIRSIIIAACLFLVLPTTGKTKIVTKTKTPQTEYAASRLNAIKGNFTISLSVSNTGMAEGFTLTRKGKKISITGHDGSGTIYGANRLLELYQQDPSLSTLTTLTEAPQMKLRGACLGLQKTVYLPGHRVYEYPYTPENFPWFYDKALWLRYLDLLAENNMNTVYLWNGHPFASLVKLKDYPFAPEVDDETMQKNEEIFSFLVDESDRRGIRVIQMFYNIILSKPFADHYGLKTQDRNRPITPLIADYTRKSIAAFIEKYPKVGFLVCLGEAMSGIETDIKWMTETIIPGIKDGLAASGRTDMPPIILRSHDTDGPAVLKASLPLYPNIYTMSKYTGESLTTYEPGGPWGETHRQLAAAAPIHIDNVHILANLEPWRWSSPAFTQKTVQAMHRVHHSKGIHIYPQASYWDWPYTADKLPDGKRLLQIDRDWMWYKVWGRYAWNCERGEDKTFWKQQLADYYGIDTIAAGHLLDAYDEVGEIAPKLLRRFGITEGNRQTLLLGMKMAQLVNPYKFNIYPGFYESCGPEGEKLIDFVERQYKGEAHKGELPFDIVDQCVGHAEAAADAIKRMGDCMPKRHLDEFLRVKNDFECYRLFAMSFHCKVMAASQALVYKWDKDINHLIGCEVWLEQSLDYWKRLCRLTDETYLYANSMQTSQRRIPVGGDDGKMKTWSELLPVYQDELDAQKANIEKLKAPARSSVGSTAKALTPASGVEYVAVPQRQAGTIILQKGAILFEGREDTRIDSLAPELVGLQALVLNRDTTRIVGTTVDFTCNEPVKLLVGFFQDDDPKWAKAPKLEVDATGNEYGQAEPILTNAVSMLQMPPVHIHAYFFSEGHHTINLPKGIIMVAGFTSDAIRARDVGLKGAGDEIDWLFMK
;
A
#
# COMPACT_ATOMS: atom_id res chain seq x y z
N MET A 1 -9.86 -48.10 -76.77
CA MET A 1 -10.20 -46.61 -76.73
C MET A 1 -9.41 -45.92 -75.68
N SER A 2 -8.51 -45.08 -76.16
CA SER A 2 -7.50 -44.37 -75.36
C SER A 2 -8.11 -43.25 -74.60
N ILE A 3 -7.76 -43.12 -73.31
CA ILE A 3 -7.94 -41.90 -72.53
C ILE A 3 -6.56 -41.37 -72.11
N ARG A 4 -6.19 -40.25 -72.67
CA ARG A 4 -4.93 -39.51 -72.35
C ARG A 4 -5.00 -38.88 -70.97
N SER A 5 -4.05 -39.22 -70.13
CA SER A 5 -3.79 -38.54 -68.85
C SER A 5 -3.01 -37.26 -69.13
N ILE A 6 -3.57 -36.09 -68.69
CA ILE A 6 -2.90 -34.81 -68.65
C ILE A 6 -2.23 -34.71 -67.32
N ILE A 7 -0.91 -34.69 -67.24
CA ILE A 7 -0.12 -34.43 -66.10
C ILE A 7 0.05 -32.87 -65.98
N ILE A 8 -0.63 -32.25 -65.02
CA ILE A 8 -0.37 -30.83 -64.64
C ILE A 8 0.80 -30.84 -63.62
N ALA A 9 1.97 -30.46 -64.11
CA ALA A 9 3.11 -30.20 -63.22
C ALA A 9 2.87 -28.91 -62.44
N ALA A 10 2.45 -29.01 -61.14
CA ALA A 10 2.43 -27.95 -60.21
C ALA A 10 3.87 -27.65 -59.76
N CYS A 11 4.49 -26.62 -60.28
CA CYS A 11 5.73 -26.07 -59.69
C CYS A 11 5.46 -25.49 -58.30
N LEU A 12 5.67 -26.30 -57.25
CA LEU A 12 5.83 -25.81 -55.90
C LEU A 12 7.15 -25.05 -55.85
N PHE A 13 7.09 -23.72 -55.94
CA PHE A 13 8.19 -22.87 -55.47
C PHE A 13 8.31 -23.03 -53.95
N LEU A 14 9.15 -23.95 -53.49
CA LEU A 14 9.70 -23.92 -52.13
C LEU A 14 10.54 -22.66 -52.02
N VAL A 15 9.93 -21.60 -51.51
CA VAL A 15 10.68 -20.46 -51.00
C VAL A 15 11.36 -20.94 -49.72
N LEU A 16 12.57 -21.45 -49.83
CA LEU A 16 13.44 -21.65 -48.67
C LEU A 16 13.64 -20.30 -48.04
N PRO A 17 13.33 -20.14 -46.74
CA PRO A 17 13.62 -18.88 -46.07
C PRO A 17 15.12 -18.67 -46.11
N THR A 18 15.57 -17.68 -46.88
CA THR A 18 16.95 -17.20 -46.80
C THR A 18 17.17 -16.69 -45.39
N THR A 19 17.87 -17.46 -44.56
CA THR A 19 18.28 -17.10 -43.20
C THR A 19 19.36 -16.01 -43.23
N GLY A 20 19.00 -14.83 -43.74
CA GLY A 20 19.84 -13.67 -43.65
C GLY A 20 19.91 -13.23 -42.19
N LYS A 21 21.10 -13.05 -41.64
CA LYS A 21 21.31 -12.58 -40.28
C LYS A 21 21.04 -11.07 -40.22
N THR A 22 20.15 -10.60 -39.33
CA THR A 22 19.94 -9.18 -39.07
C THR A 22 21.25 -8.55 -38.66
N LYS A 23 21.63 -7.43 -39.31
CA LYS A 23 22.84 -6.65 -38.97
C LYS A 23 22.43 -5.43 -38.14
N ILE A 24 23.01 -5.29 -36.96
CA ILE A 24 22.79 -4.14 -36.07
C ILE A 24 24.04 -3.24 -36.15
N VAL A 25 23.83 -1.93 -36.33
CA VAL A 25 24.89 -0.94 -36.46
C VAL A 25 24.62 0.20 -35.50
N THR A 26 25.46 0.38 -34.51
CA THR A 26 25.38 1.49 -33.55
C THR A 26 26.25 2.65 -34.07
N LYS A 27 25.63 3.73 -34.53
CA LYS A 27 26.30 4.95 -35.03
C LYS A 27 26.74 5.86 -33.89
N THR A 28 25.92 5.96 -32.84
CA THR A 28 26.26 6.71 -31.61
C THR A 28 26.44 5.70 -30.50
N LYS A 29 27.62 5.65 -29.90
CA LYS A 29 27.93 4.70 -28.83
C LYS A 29 27.67 5.34 -27.48
N THR A 30 26.63 4.87 -26.77
CA THR A 30 26.34 5.16 -25.37
C THR A 30 25.95 3.86 -24.68
N PRO A 31 26.00 3.76 -23.34
CA PRO A 31 25.53 2.56 -22.64
C PRO A 31 24.10 2.16 -23.04
N GLN A 32 23.20 3.14 -23.23
CA GLN A 32 21.81 2.93 -23.63
C GLN A 32 21.69 2.39 -25.05
N THR A 33 22.46 2.94 -26.03
CA THR A 33 22.40 2.44 -27.39
C THR A 33 23.00 1.04 -27.54
N GLU A 34 23.98 0.69 -26.73
CA GLU A 34 24.56 -0.66 -26.68
C GLU A 34 23.55 -1.65 -26.08
N TYR A 35 22.83 -1.26 -25.00
CA TYR A 35 21.76 -2.06 -24.43
C TYR A 35 20.61 -2.26 -25.43
N ALA A 36 20.16 -1.19 -26.10
CA ALA A 36 19.15 -1.25 -27.16
C ALA A 36 19.56 -2.21 -28.29
N ALA A 37 20.83 -2.13 -28.73
CA ALA A 37 21.37 -3.01 -29.77
C ALA A 37 21.35 -4.49 -29.35
N SER A 38 21.66 -4.78 -28.08
CA SER A 38 21.63 -6.15 -27.58
C SER A 38 20.25 -6.76 -27.63
N ARG A 39 19.20 -5.99 -27.35
CA ARG A 39 17.80 -6.43 -27.42
C ARG A 39 17.35 -6.75 -28.85
N LEU A 40 17.79 -5.98 -29.82
CA LEU A 40 17.43 -6.16 -31.24
C LEU A 40 17.97 -7.45 -31.86
N ASN A 41 18.85 -8.18 -31.20
CA ASN A 41 19.31 -9.52 -31.62
C ASN A 41 18.15 -10.54 -31.69
N ALA A 42 17.01 -10.26 -31.06
CA ALA A 42 15.79 -11.07 -31.15
C ALA A 42 15.15 -11.01 -32.56
N ILE A 43 15.38 -9.95 -33.34
CA ILE A 43 14.84 -9.77 -34.69
C ILE A 43 15.59 -10.68 -35.66
N LYS A 44 14.89 -11.66 -36.21
CA LYS A 44 15.40 -12.56 -37.25
C LYS A 44 14.98 -12.05 -38.64
N GLY A 45 15.82 -12.25 -39.61
CA GLY A 45 15.53 -11.83 -41.01
C GLY A 45 16.72 -11.15 -41.64
N ASN A 46 16.51 -10.58 -42.84
CA ASN A 46 17.56 -9.87 -43.56
C ASN A 46 17.39 -8.35 -43.45
N PHE A 47 17.48 -7.84 -42.20
CA PHE A 47 17.39 -6.42 -41.95
C PHE A 47 18.77 -5.83 -41.63
N THR A 48 18.93 -4.53 -41.91
CA THR A 48 20.01 -3.73 -41.38
C THR A 48 19.41 -2.66 -40.49
N ILE A 49 19.61 -2.79 -39.17
CA ILE A 49 19.07 -1.86 -38.18
C ILE A 49 20.19 -0.95 -37.71
N SER A 50 19.99 0.35 -37.82
CA SER A 50 20.94 1.35 -37.34
C SER A 50 20.39 2.16 -36.19
N LEU A 51 21.18 2.33 -35.11
CA LEU A 51 20.86 3.14 -33.94
C LEU A 51 21.70 4.42 -33.94
N SER A 52 21.07 5.55 -33.68
CA SER A 52 21.72 6.88 -33.56
C SER A 52 20.96 7.71 -32.51
N VAL A 53 21.66 8.75 -32.00
CA VAL A 53 21.09 9.76 -31.10
C VAL A 53 21.14 11.09 -31.80
N SER A 54 20.04 11.87 -31.77
CA SER A 54 19.94 13.19 -32.41
C SER A 54 20.15 14.35 -31.43
N ASN A 55 19.93 14.15 -30.13
CA ASN A 55 19.91 15.18 -29.08
C ASN A 55 18.91 16.32 -29.38
N THR A 56 17.87 16.02 -30.15
CA THR A 56 16.79 16.96 -30.51
C THR A 56 15.42 16.27 -30.34
N GLY A 57 14.38 17.04 -30.02
CA GLY A 57 13.03 16.53 -29.82
C GLY A 57 12.71 16.36 -28.34
N MET A 58 11.59 15.70 -28.06
CA MET A 58 11.17 15.40 -26.68
C MET A 58 12.11 14.38 -26.05
N ALA A 59 12.50 14.60 -24.80
CA ALA A 59 13.30 13.65 -24.02
C ALA A 59 12.67 12.25 -24.05
N GLU A 60 13.52 11.22 -24.15
CA GLU A 60 13.15 9.81 -24.27
C GLU A 60 12.32 9.43 -25.52
N GLY A 61 12.04 10.39 -26.40
CA GLY A 61 11.38 10.14 -27.67
C GLY A 61 12.29 9.46 -28.69
N PHE A 62 11.69 8.92 -29.73
CA PHE A 62 12.40 8.27 -30.84
C PHE A 62 11.65 8.41 -32.15
N THR A 63 12.38 8.23 -33.24
CA THR A 63 11.84 8.06 -34.60
C THR A 63 12.33 6.75 -35.18
N LEU A 64 11.40 5.91 -35.62
CA LEU A 64 11.65 4.72 -36.44
C LEU A 64 11.42 5.09 -37.89
N THR A 65 12.35 4.70 -38.78
CA THR A 65 12.17 4.85 -40.24
C THR A 65 12.59 3.59 -40.94
N ARG A 66 11.77 3.12 -41.88
CA ARG A 66 12.10 1.97 -42.73
C ARG A 66 12.18 2.34 -44.20
N LYS A 67 13.27 1.93 -44.86
CA LYS A 67 13.44 1.98 -46.33
C LYS A 67 13.88 0.59 -46.82
N GLY A 68 12.95 -0.19 -47.32
CA GLY A 68 13.18 -1.57 -47.73
C GLY A 68 13.66 -2.44 -46.55
N LYS A 69 14.89 -2.96 -46.63
CA LYS A 69 15.51 -3.78 -45.57
C LYS A 69 16.27 -2.96 -44.52
N LYS A 70 16.40 -1.64 -44.72
CA LYS A 70 17.10 -0.75 -43.80
C LYS A 70 16.10 -0.14 -42.84
N ILE A 71 16.36 -0.25 -41.54
CA ILE A 71 15.58 0.33 -40.44
C ILE A 71 16.50 1.25 -39.66
N SER A 72 16.04 2.45 -39.37
CA SER A 72 16.78 3.40 -38.53
C SER A 72 15.97 3.66 -37.26
N ILE A 73 16.62 3.55 -36.11
CA ILE A 73 16.13 4.00 -34.80
C ILE A 73 16.96 5.25 -34.46
N THR A 74 16.28 6.38 -34.41
CA THR A 74 16.90 7.65 -33.98
C THR A 74 16.28 8.04 -32.66
N GLY A 75 16.99 7.83 -31.56
CA GLY A 75 16.58 8.33 -30.23
C GLY A 75 16.79 9.83 -30.14
N HIS A 76 15.90 10.54 -29.47
CA HIS A 76 16.10 11.96 -29.18
C HIS A 76 17.18 12.16 -28.11
N ASP A 77 17.40 11.11 -27.30
CA ASP A 77 18.51 10.90 -26.37
C ASP A 77 18.90 9.41 -26.36
N GLY A 78 19.81 9.03 -25.45
CA GLY A 78 20.21 7.63 -25.30
C GLY A 78 19.05 6.68 -24.97
N SER A 79 18.19 7.07 -24.02
CA SER A 79 17.02 6.30 -23.58
C SER A 79 15.98 6.13 -24.69
N GLY A 80 15.79 7.13 -25.54
CA GLY A 80 14.92 7.05 -26.71
C GLY A 80 15.29 5.91 -27.67
N THR A 81 16.58 5.53 -27.74
CA THR A 81 16.98 4.36 -28.56
C THR A 81 16.48 3.04 -27.98
N ILE A 82 16.40 2.93 -26.65
CA ILE A 82 15.86 1.75 -25.96
C ILE A 82 14.36 1.62 -26.26
N TYR A 83 13.61 2.70 -26.11
CA TYR A 83 12.16 2.70 -26.35
C TYR A 83 11.84 2.51 -27.84
N GLY A 84 12.65 3.05 -28.73
CA GLY A 84 12.57 2.75 -30.16
C GLY A 84 12.82 1.28 -30.47
N ALA A 85 13.81 0.66 -29.81
CA ALA A 85 14.05 -0.77 -29.95
C ALA A 85 12.89 -1.62 -29.40
N ASN A 86 12.32 -1.26 -28.24
CA ASN A 86 11.13 -1.93 -27.68
C ASN A 86 9.94 -1.85 -28.65
N ARG A 87 9.71 -0.67 -29.21
CA ARG A 87 8.61 -0.47 -30.17
C ARG A 87 8.83 -1.25 -31.46
N LEU A 88 10.05 -1.32 -31.96
CA LEU A 88 10.39 -2.12 -33.13
C LEU A 88 10.19 -3.61 -32.86
N LEU A 89 10.54 -4.10 -31.66
CA LEU A 89 10.30 -5.47 -31.24
C LEU A 89 8.81 -5.78 -31.16
N GLU A 90 8.01 -4.88 -30.60
CA GLU A 90 6.54 -5.02 -30.55
C GLU A 90 5.95 -5.12 -31.95
N LEU A 91 6.35 -4.24 -32.87
CA LEU A 91 5.92 -4.27 -34.27
C LEU A 91 6.36 -5.57 -34.97
N TYR A 92 7.57 -6.04 -34.71
CA TYR A 92 8.09 -7.28 -35.26
C TYR A 92 7.32 -8.53 -34.75
N GLN A 93 6.90 -8.53 -33.49
CA GLN A 93 6.06 -9.59 -32.94
C GLN A 93 4.68 -9.64 -33.60
N GLN A 94 4.11 -8.48 -33.92
CA GLN A 94 2.83 -8.37 -34.64
C GLN A 94 2.93 -8.76 -36.11
N ASP A 95 3.96 -8.27 -36.80
CA ASP A 95 4.27 -8.56 -38.20
C ASP A 95 5.79 -8.72 -38.39
N PRO A 96 6.30 -9.97 -38.47
CA PRO A 96 7.73 -10.20 -38.68
C PRO A 96 8.28 -9.61 -40.00
N SER A 97 7.41 -9.30 -40.95
CA SER A 97 7.80 -8.63 -42.19
C SER A 97 8.01 -7.15 -42.02
N LEU A 98 7.45 -6.55 -40.93
CA LEU A 98 7.42 -5.12 -40.65
C LEU A 98 6.85 -4.29 -41.81
N SER A 99 5.95 -4.88 -42.63
CA SER A 99 5.51 -4.33 -43.94
C SER A 99 4.85 -2.95 -43.78
N THR A 100 4.14 -2.71 -42.68
CA THR A 100 3.42 -1.47 -42.39
C THR A 100 4.30 -0.35 -41.85
N LEU A 101 5.53 -0.65 -41.41
CA LEU A 101 6.44 0.35 -40.87
C LEU A 101 7.02 1.22 -42.00
N THR A 102 6.71 2.49 -41.96
CA THR A 102 7.33 3.54 -42.82
C THR A 102 8.12 4.53 -41.96
N THR A 103 7.43 5.42 -41.30
CA THR A 103 7.98 6.35 -40.30
C THR A 103 7.04 6.41 -39.08
N LEU A 104 7.60 6.29 -37.89
CA LEU A 104 6.88 6.38 -36.63
C LEU A 104 7.69 7.20 -35.65
N THR A 105 7.09 8.24 -35.06
CA THR A 105 7.71 9.06 -34.00
C THR A 105 6.83 8.98 -32.76
N GLU A 106 7.42 8.59 -31.63
CA GLU A 106 6.74 8.50 -30.33
C GLU A 106 7.61 9.13 -29.23
N ALA A 107 6.94 9.59 -28.18
CA ALA A 107 7.57 10.06 -26.94
C ALA A 107 6.62 9.77 -25.75
N PRO A 108 7.14 9.61 -24.53
CA PRO A 108 6.31 9.30 -23.38
C PRO A 108 5.45 10.47 -22.92
N GLN A 109 4.20 10.20 -22.55
CA GLN A 109 3.33 11.18 -21.91
C GLN A 109 3.73 11.41 -20.46
N MET A 110 3.95 10.33 -19.70
CA MET A 110 4.48 10.42 -18.34
C MET A 110 6.01 10.49 -18.39
N LYS A 111 6.59 11.55 -17.81
CA LYS A 111 8.04 11.78 -17.79
C LYS A 111 8.77 10.84 -16.82
N LEU A 112 8.13 10.53 -15.69
CA LEU A 112 8.62 9.53 -14.75
C LEU A 112 7.66 8.35 -14.72
N ARG A 113 8.20 7.15 -14.89
CA ARG A 113 7.46 5.90 -14.95
C ARG A 113 8.24 4.90 -14.13
N GLY A 114 7.83 4.71 -12.87
CA GLY A 114 8.66 3.99 -11.94
C GLY A 114 7.91 3.00 -11.05
N ALA A 115 8.67 2.03 -10.57
CA ALA A 115 8.22 1.03 -9.63
C ALA A 115 9.04 1.09 -8.34
N CYS A 116 8.37 0.83 -7.22
CA CYS A 116 8.92 0.86 -5.88
C CYS A 116 9.32 -0.54 -5.40
N LEU A 117 10.34 -0.61 -4.57
CA LEU A 117 10.68 -1.78 -3.77
C LEU A 117 10.74 -1.40 -2.30
N GLY A 118 10.30 -2.31 -1.41
CA GLY A 118 10.44 -2.15 0.04
C GLY A 118 11.76 -2.72 0.56
N LEU A 119 12.54 -1.90 1.23
CA LEU A 119 13.72 -2.28 2.00
C LEU A 119 13.43 -2.13 3.49
N GLN A 120 12.33 -2.73 3.93
CA GLN A 120 11.78 -2.70 5.27
C GLN A 120 11.39 -4.10 5.72
N LYS A 121 11.15 -4.27 7.01
CA LYS A 121 10.63 -5.52 7.60
C LYS A 121 9.32 -5.25 8.34
N THR A 122 8.55 -6.29 8.60
CA THR A 122 7.26 -6.18 9.32
C THR A 122 7.41 -6.09 10.84
N VAL A 123 8.61 -6.25 11.36
CA VAL A 123 8.93 -6.13 12.79
C VAL A 123 10.02 -5.10 13.00
N TYR A 124 10.05 -4.45 14.16
CA TYR A 124 11.15 -3.56 14.50
C TYR A 124 12.44 -4.34 14.75
N LEU A 125 13.54 -3.80 14.27
CA LEU A 125 14.85 -4.31 14.65
C LEU A 125 15.05 -4.08 16.16
N PRO A 126 15.59 -5.06 16.92
CA PRO A 126 15.82 -4.89 18.35
C PRO A 126 16.60 -3.60 18.66
N GLY A 127 16.10 -2.81 19.61
CA GLY A 127 16.67 -1.51 19.99
C GLY A 127 16.35 -0.34 19.04
N HIS A 128 15.61 -0.57 17.97
CA HIS A 128 15.14 0.44 17.05
C HIS A 128 13.61 0.62 17.15
N ARG A 129 13.10 1.76 16.70
CA ARG A 129 11.67 2.04 16.60
C ARG A 129 11.28 2.30 15.15
N VAL A 130 11.88 1.55 14.23
CA VAL A 130 11.72 1.73 12.79
C VAL A 130 11.64 0.38 12.09
N TYR A 131 10.98 0.33 10.94
CA TYR A 131 10.90 -0.85 10.07
C TYR A 131 12.10 -0.96 9.11
N GLU A 132 12.90 0.08 9.04
CA GLU A 132 14.11 0.13 8.24
C GLU A 132 15.23 -0.65 8.91
N TYR A 133 15.75 -1.61 8.19
CA TYR A 133 16.86 -2.41 8.63
C TYR A 133 18.14 -1.99 7.90
N PRO A 134 19.31 -2.12 8.54
CA PRO A 134 20.60 -1.98 7.85
C PRO A 134 20.69 -2.93 6.66
N TYR A 135 21.35 -2.50 5.60
CA TYR A 135 21.60 -3.33 4.43
C TYR A 135 22.67 -4.36 4.78
N THR A 136 22.24 -5.58 5.03
CA THR A 136 23.11 -6.71 5.28
C THR A 136 22.64 -7.94 4.51
N PRO A 137 23.53 -8.91 4.19
CA PRO A 137 23.13 -10.15 3.52
C PRO A 137 22.06 -10.95 4.31
N GLU A 138 22.04 -10.83 5.63
CA GLU A 138 21.07 -11.49 6.50
C GLU A 138 19.70 -10.82 6.42
N ASN A 139 19.68 -9.49 6.41
CA ASN A 139 18.43 -8.73 6.37
C ASN A 139 17.76 -8.78 4.98
N PHE A 140 18.58 -8.60 3.94
CA PHE A 140 18.12 -8.50 2.56
C PHE A 140 19.02 -9.33 1.63
N PRO A 141 19.00 -10.67 1.68
CA PRO A 141 19.88 -11.50 0.85
C PRO A 141 19.67 -11.26 -0.65
N TRP A 142 18.44 -10.95 -1.06
CA TRP A 142 18.08 -10.64 -2.45
C TRP A 142 18.72 -9.32 -2.96
N PHE A 143 19.04 -8.40 -2.06
CA PHE A 143 19.65 -7.12 -2.43
C PHE A 143 21.05 -7.31 -3.04
N TYR A 144 21.75 -8.37 -2.66
CA TYR A 144 23.08 -8.73 -3.14
C TYR A 144 23.06 -9.64 -4.37
N ASP A 145 21.88 -10.03 -4.84
CA ASP A 145 21.73 -10.87 -6.04
C ASP A 145 21.76 -10.01 -7.31
N LYS A 146 22.95 -9.90 -7.92
CA LYS A 146 23.14 -9.18 -9.18
C LYS A 146 22.28 -9.71 -10.33
N ALA A 147 22.02 -11.04 -10.35
CA ALA A 147 21.19 -11.65 -11.39
C ALA A 147 19.72 -11.25 -11.23
N LEU A 148 19.19 -11.20 -10.01
CA LEU A 148 17.85 -10.70 -9.74
C LEU A 148 17.72 -9.24 -10.14
N TRP A 149 18.71 -8.39 -9.82
CA TRP A 149 18.70 -6.98 -10.22
C TRP A 149 18.68 -6.83 -11.74
N LEU A 150 19.50 -7.57 -12.49
CA LEU A 150 19.50 -7.51 -13.95
C LEU A 150 18.14 -7.90 -14.52
N ARG A 151 17.53 -8.97 -14.03
CA ARG A 151 16.19 -9.41 -14.47
C ARG A 151 15.12 -8.35 -14.18
N TYR A 152 15.16 -7.76 -12.99
CA TYR A 152 14.20 -6.72 -12.61
C TYR A 152 14.36 -5.45 -13.45
N LEU A 153 15.60 -4.99 -13.65
CA LEU A 153 15.88 -3.80 -14.47
C LEU A 153 15.53 -4.07 -15.94
N ASP A 154 15.76 -5.28 -16.46
CA ASP A 154 15.33 -5.66 -17.80
C ASP A 154 13.80 -5.64 -17.91
N LEU A 155 13.08 -6.17 -16.90
CA LEU A 155 11.60 -6.11 -16.84
C LEU A 155 11.10 -4.66 -16.88
N LEU A 156 11.72 -3.75 -16.13
CA LEU A 156 11.35 -2.33 -16.15
C LEU A 156 11.61 -1.68 -17.50
N ALA A 157 12.83 -1.88 -18.05
CA ALA A 157 13.22 -1.32 -19.35
C ALA A 157 12.35 -1.82 -20.50
N GLU A 158 11.99 -3.12 -20.48
CA GLU A 158 11.10 -3.76 -21.47
C GLU A 158 9.70 -3.18 -21.45
N ASN A 159 9.25 -2.73 -20.30
CA ASN A 159 7.96 -2.09 -20.13
C ASN A 159 8.02 -0.56 -20.14
N ASN A 160 9.07 0.02 -20.71
CA ASN A 160 9.27 1.46 -20.87
C ASN A 160 9.27 2.25 -19.55
N MET A 161 9.61 1.61 -18.45
CA MET A 161 9.81 2.28 -17.16
C MET A 161 11.22 2.85 -17.09
N ASN A 162 11.35 4.01 -16.47
CA ASN A 162 12.60 4.77 -16.41
C ASN A 162 13.05 5.13 -15.00
N THR A 163 12.38 4.60 -13.97
CA THR A 163 12.68 4.93 -12.58
C THR A 163 12.50 3.72 -11.68
N VAL A 164 13.43 3.50 -10.76
CA VAL A 164 13.28 2.55 -9.64
C VAL A 164 13.38 3.31 -8.33
N TYR A 165 12.40 3.13 -7.45
CA TYR A 165 12.36 3.76 -6.14
C TYR A 165 12.73 2.76 -5.06
N LEU A 166 13.75 3.10 -4.27
CA LEU A 166 14.18 2.29 -3.13
C LEU A 166 13.59 2.88 -1.85
N TRP A 167 12.66 2.17 -1.26
CA TRP A 167 11.97 2.61 -0.07
C TRP A 167 12.69 2.12 1.19
N ASN A 168 13.54 2.97 1.75
CA ASN A 168 14.18 2.78 3.04
C ASN A 168 14.37 4.14 3.69
N GLY A 169 13.89 4.30 4.91
CA GLY A 169 13.85 5.59 5.58
C GLY A 169 15.21 6.11 6.06
N HIS A 170 16.24 5.27 6.16
CA HIS A 170 17.59 5.70 6.57
C HIS A 170 18.71 4.90 5.89
N PRO A 171 18.97 5.15 4.59
CA PRO A 171 19.93 4.36 3.83
C PRO A 171 21.39 4.70 4.15
N PHE A 172 21.67 5.91 4.64
CA PHE A 172 23.03 6.48 4.68
C PHE A 172 23.97 5.65 5.57
N ALA A 173 23.50 5.21 6.74
CA ALA A 173 24.30 4.43 7.68
C ALA A 173 24.77 3.06 7.14
N SER A 174 24.19 2.62 6.02
CA SER A 174 24.57 1.38 5.34
C SER A 174 25.34 1.60 4.04
N LEU A 175 25.45 2.84 3.54
CA LEU A 175 25.97 3.15 2.19
C LEU A 175 27.12 4.15 2.18
N VAL A 176 27.30 4.94 3.24
CA VAL A 176 28.35 5.95 3.33
C VAL A 176 28.96 6.04 4.72
N LYS A 177 30.23 6.43 4.77
CA LYS A 177 30.96 6.75 5.98
C LYS A 177 31.14 8.26 6.08
N LEU A 178 30.95 8.80 7.28
CA LEU A 178 31.14 10.22 7.55
C LEU A 178 32.43 10.45 8.32
N LYS A 179 33.29 11.31 7.81
CA LYS A 179 34.57 11.65 8.44
C LYS A 179 34.39 12.21 9.86
N ASP A 180 33.36 13.03 10.06
CA ASP A 180 33.08 13.70 11.35
C ASP A 180 32.25 12.84 12.30
N TYR A 181 31.61 11.78 11.77
CA TYR A 181 30.81 10.82 12.52
C TYR A 181 31.21 9.37 12.22
N PRO A 182 32.48 8.96 12.46
CA PRO A 182 32.97 7.66 12.07
C PRO A 182 32.30 6.48 12.76
N PHE A 183 31.57 6.74 13.84
CA PHE A 183 30.80 5.78 14.61
C PHE A 183 29.35 5.61 14.11
N ALA A 184 28.90 6.44 13.16
CA ALA A 184 27.50 6.43 12.71
C ALA A 184 27.07 5.24 11.83
N PRO A 185 27.95 4.53 11.09
CA PRO A 185 27.53 3.36 10.30
C PRO A 185 26.87 2.27 11.17
N GLU A 186 25.86 1.62 10.61
CA GLU A 186 25.15 0.48 11.23
C GLU A 186 25.63 -0.87 10.70
N VAL A 187 26.65 -0.87 9.85
CA VAL A 187 27.28 -2.06 9.28
C VAL A 187 28.78 -1.98 9.45
N ASP A 188 29.43 -3.13 9.51
CA ASP A 188 30.88 -3.19 9.54
C ASP A 188 31.52 -2.82 8.20
N ASP A 189 32.87 -2.72 8.19
CA ASP A 189 33.61 -2.28 7.02
C ASP A 189 33.48 -3.24 5.83
N GLU A 190 33.41 -4.53 6.07
CA GLU A 190 33.23 -5.56 5.03
C GLU A 190 31.86 -5.46 4.40
N THR A 191 30.81 -5.34 5.21
CA THR A 191 29.43 -5.16 4.76
C THR A 191 29.27 -3.83 4.03
N MET A 192 29.87 -2.75 4.56
CA MET A 192 29.86 -1.45 3.89
C MET A 192 30.44 -1.54 2.47
N GLN A 193 31.58 -2.21 2.31
CA GLN A 193 32.19 -2.42 1.00
C GLN A 193 31.29 -3.22 0.05
N LYS A 194 30.64 -4.29 0.53
CA LYS A 194 29.65 -5.06 -0.24
C LYS A 194 28.48 -4.20 -0.66
N ASN A 195 27.98 -3.35 0.25
CA ASN A 195 26.89 -2.44 -0.03
C ASN A 195 27.27 -1.42 -1.09
N GLU A 196 28.46 -0.85 -1.01
CA GLU A 196 28.99 0.10 -2.01
C GLU A 196 29.13 -0.57 -3.38
N GLU A 197 29.60 -1.79 -3.43
CA GLU A 197 29.75 -2.55 -4.68
C GLU A 197 28.38 -2.81 -5.33
N ILE A 198 27.44 -3.37 -4.56
CA ILE A 198 26.12 -3.72 -5.11
C ILE A 198 25.28 -2.49 -5.46
N PHE A 199 25.37 -1.41 -4.67
CA PHE A 199 24.63 -0.19 -4.95
C PHE A 199 25.19 0.53 -6.18
N SER A 200 26.51 0.58 -6.33
CA SER A 200 27.16 1.10 -7.54
C SER A 200 26.79 0.29 -8.78
N PHE A 201 26.81 -1.05 -8.67
CA PHE A 201 26.34 -1.95 -9.72
C PHE A 201 24.90 -1.65 -10.12
N LEU A 202 24.00 -1.50 -9.13
CA LEU A 202 22.60 -1.16 -9.37
C LEU A 202 22.47 0.17 -10.11
N VAL A 203 23.18 1.21 -9.70
CA VAL A 203 23.14 2.54 -10.33
C VAL A 203 23.64 2.48 -11.76
N ASP A 204 24.77 1.79 -12.02
CA ASP A 204 25.36 1.69 -13.36
C ASP A 204 24.49 0.87 -14.32
N GLU A 205 23.97 -0.27 -13.87
CA GLU A 205 23.09 -1.12 -14.69
C GLU A 205 21.73 -0.48 -14.92
N SER A 206 21.25 0.33 -13.97
CA SER A 206 20.05 1.16 -14.17
C SER A 206 20.30 2.23 -15.24
N ASP A 207 21.38 3.00 -15.12
CA ASP A 207 21.74 4.03 -16.09
C ASP A 207 21.90 3.46 -17.51
N ARG A 208 22.54 2.31 -17.64
CA ARG A 208 22.69 1.59 -18.90
C ARG A 208 21.35 1.28 -19.59
N ARG A 209 20.29 1.07 -18.79
CA ARG A 209 18.92 0.80 -19.25
C ARG A 209 18.04 2.05 -19.34
N GLY A 210 18.63 3.24 -19.16
CA GLY A 210 17.86 4.48 -19.12
C GLY A 210 16.96 4.61 -17.88
N ILE A 211 17.28 3.88 -16.81
CA ILE A 211 16.53 3.87 -15.55
C ILE A 211 17.28 4.69 -14.51
N ARG A 212 16.59 5.58 -13.82
CA ARG A 212 17.11 6.35 -12.71
C ARG A 212 16.78 5.69 -11.38
N VAL A 213 17.77 5.60 -10.50
CA VAL A 213 17.56 5.20 -9.11
C VAL A 213 17.11 6.41 -8.29
N ILE A 214 16.04 6.28 -7.54
CA ILE A 214 15.55 7.26 -6.56
C ILE A 214 15.60 6.62 -5.18
N GLN A 215 16.39 7.19 -4.30
CA GLN A 215 16.52 6.74 -2.92
C GLN A 215 15.59 7.57 -2.03
N MET A 216 14.70 6.90 -1.32
CA MET A 216 13.87 7.55 -0.30
C MET A 216 14.61 7.63 1.02
N PHE A 217 14.36 8.66 1.81
CA PHE A 217 14.75 8.73 3.21
C PHE A 217 13.76 9.53 4.05
N TYR A 218 13.70 9.19 5.35
CA TYR A 218 13.00 9.93 6.39
C TYR A 218 13.99 10.59 7.33
N ASN A 219 13.95 11.89 7.44
CA ASN A 219 14.85 12.65 8.32
C ASN A 219 14.53 12.53 9.82
N ILE A 220 13.42 11.84 10.17
CA ILE A 220 13.13 11.49 11.57
C ILE A 220 13.98 10.33 12.08
N ILE A 221 14.56 9.54 11.14
CA ILE A 221 15.31 8.34 11.46
C ILE A 221 16.79 8.69 11.55
N LEU A 222 17.42 8.30 12.65
CA LEU A 222 18.86 8.36 12.85
C LEU A 222 19.40 6.96 12.94
N SER A 223 20.68 6.78 12.57
CA SER A 223 21.33 5.49 12.82
C SER A 223 21.40 5.21 14.32
N LYS A 224 21.31 3.92 14.68
CA LYS A 224 21.36 3.49 16.09
C LYS A 224 22.66 3.93 16.77
N PRO A 225 23.87 3.72 16.17
CA PRO A 225 25.11 4.16 16.78
C PRO A 225 25.20 5.69 16.99
N PHE A 226 24.68 6.49 16.02
CA PHE A 226 24.62 7.94 16.19
C PHE A 226 23.67 8.32 17.31
N ALA A 227 22.48 7.73 17.33
CA ALA A 227 21.48 8.01 18.37
C ALA A 227 21.99 7.66 19.77
N ASP A 228 22.62 6.49 19.94
CA ASP A 228 23.20 6.06 21.21
C ASP A 228 24.31 6.98 21.67
N HIS A 229 25.20 7.42 20.77
CA HIS A 229 26.33 8.27 21.10
C HIS A 229 25.86 9.62 21.69
N TYR A 230 24.73 10.14 21.22
CA TYR A 230 24.20 11.44 21.65
C TYR A 230 23.00 11.34 22.60
N GLY A 231 22.62 10.13 23.05
CA GLY A 231 21.45 9.92 23.91
C GLY A 231 20.13 10.27 23.23
N LEU A 232 20.02 10.05 21.93
CA LEU A 232 18.83 10.33 21.12
C LEU A 232 18.06 9.05 20.82
N LYS A 233 16.78 9.17 20.48
CA LYS A 233 15.99 8.07 19.92
C LYS A 233 16.31 7.90 18.43
N THR A 234 16.23 6.69 17.89
CA THR A 234 16.41 6.45 16.45
C THR A 234 15.29 7.10 15.64
N GLN A 235 14.06 7.11 16.18
CA GLN A 235 12.92 7.80 15.60
C GLN A 235 12.24 8.68 16.65
N ASP A 236 11.98 9.93 16.30
CA ASP A 236 11.22 10.88 17.13
C ASP A 236 10.65 11.99 16.23
N ARG A 237 9.34 11.94 15.99
CA ARG A 237 8.64 12.89 15.12
C ARG A 237 8.49 14.28 15.76
N ASN A 238 8.59 14.37 17.06
CA ASN A 238 8.52 15.63 17.81
C ASN A 238 9.91 16.23 18.07
N ARG A 239 10.95 15.64 17.50
CA ARG A 239 12.34 16.08 17.66
C ARG A 239 12.53 17.47 17.05
N PRO A 240 13.09 18.44 17.78
CA PRO A 240 13.43 19.72 17.21
C PRO A 240 14.62 19.58 16.25
N ILE A 241 14.67 20.43 15.24
CA ILE A 241 15.86 20.59 14.39
C ILE A 241 16.95 21.23 15.25
N THR A 242 17.97 20.43 15.62
CA THR A 242 19.16 20.92 16.30
C THR A 242 20.31 21.09 15.31
N PRO A 243 21.31 21.96 15.57
CA PRO A 243 22.49 22.05 14.72
C PRO A 243 23.19 20.72 14.50
N LEU A 244 23.22 19.85 15.52
CA LEU A 244 23.83 18.52 15.44
C LEU A 244 23.13 17.63 14.41
N ILE A 245 21.79 17.54 14.47
CA ILE A 245 21.00 16.69 13.57
C ILE A 245 21.03 17.26 12.16
N ALA A 246 20.99 18.56 12.00
CA ALA A 246 21.10 19.22 10.70
C ALA A 246 22.47 18.98 10.07
N ASP A 247 23.56 19.09 10.82
CA ASP A 247 24.91 18.81 10.34
C ASP A 247 25.09 17.35 9.95
N TYR A 248 24.65 16.41 10.79
CA TYR A 248 24.68 14.96 10.50
C TYR A 248 23.94 14.63 9.22
N THR A 249 22.70 15.12 9.08
CA THR A 249 21.86 14.83 7.89
C THR A 249 22.46 15.47 6.63
N ARG A 250 22.89 16.73 6.70
CA ARG A 250 23.52 17.44 5.58
C ARG A 250 24.78 16.69 5.09
N LYS A 251 25.64 16.27 6.01
CA LYS A 251 26.85 15.51 5.70
C LYS A 251 26.55 14.11 5.17
N SER A 252 25.52 13.46 5.70
CA SER A 252 25.04 12.15 5.16
C SER A 252 24.60 12.27 3.71
N ILE A 253 23.82 13.29 3.40
CA ILE A 253 23.36 13.56 2.03
C ILE A 253 24.53 13.93 1.14
N ALA A 254 25.46 14.79 1.60
CA ALA A 254 26.63 15.20 0.83
C ALA A 254 27.51 14.00 0.48
N ALA A 255 27.85 13.17 1.45
CA ALA A 255 28.65 11.97 1.22
C ALA A 255 27.96 10.97 0.28
N PHE A 256 26.63 10.84 0.39
CA PHE A 256 25.88 9.97 -0.50
C PHE A 256 25.89 10.49 -1.95
N ILE A 257 25.64 11.78 -2.18
CA ILE A 257 25.65 12.38 -3.52
C ILE A 257 27.05 12.44 -4.11
N GLU A 258 28.08 12.73 -3.31
CA GLU A 258 29.46 12.65 -3.76
C GLU A 258 29.79 11.29 -4.37
N LYS A 259 29.34 10.23 -3.72
CA LYS A 259 29.58 8.85 -4.11
C LYS A 259 28.65 8.36 -5.23
N TYR A 260 27.36 8.74 -5.18
CA TYR A 260 26.32 8.31 -6.11
C TYR A 260 25.61 9.50 -6.80
N PRO A 261 26.31 10.31 -7.56
CA PRO A 261 25.81 11.61 -8.03
C PRO A 261 24.67 11.54 -9.05
N LYS A 262 24.36 10.34 -9.57
CA LYS A 262 23.24 10.11 -10.51
C LYS A 262 21.93 9.75 -9.79
N VAL A 263 21.97 9.45 -8.50
CA VAL A 263 20.81 9.03 -7.72
C VAL A 263 19.98 10.24 -7.31
N GLY A 264 18.67 10.18 -7.54
CA GLY A 264 17.73 11.19 -7.05
C GLY A 264 17.20 10.84 -5.65
N PHE A 265 16.48 11.77 -5.04
CA PHE A 265 15.86 11.58 -3.72
C PHE A 265 14.34 11.62 -3.77
N LEU A 266 13.71 10.79 -2.95
CA LEU A 266 12.33 10.93 -2.52
C LEU A 266 12.33 11.32 -1.04
N VAL A 267 11.78 12.49 -0.72
CA VAL A 267 11.83 13.09 0.61
C VAL A 267 10.43 13.19 1.20
N CYS A 268 10.26 12.71 2.44
CA CYS A 268 9.05 12.90 3.23
C CYS A 268 9.37 13.85 4.39
N LEU A 269 8.70 14.99 4.46
CA LEU A 269 8.91 16.01 5.50
C LEU A 269 7.89 15.89 6.62
N GLY A 270 6.60 15.95 6.32
CA GLY A 270 5.52 16.07 7.30
C GLY A 270 5.37 14.89 8.25
N GLU A 271 5.67 13.66 7.79
CA GLU A 271 5.76 12.52 8.69
C GLU A 271 6.96 12.60 9.66
N ALA A 272 7.87 13.52 9.39
CA ALA A 272 9.13 13.66 10.10
C ALA A 272 9.14 14.82 11.09
N MET A 273 8.38 15.84 10.80
CA MET A 273 8.40 17.12 11.54
C MET A 273 7.00 17.73 11.53
N SER A 274 6.73 18.61 12.46
CA SER A 274 5.48 19.33 12.48
C SER A 274 5.70 20.83 12.20
N GLY A 275 4.87 21.33 11.27
CA GLY A 275 4.78 22.75 10.95
C GLY A 275 5.51 23.14 9.65
N ILE A 276 4.83 23.93 8.85
CA ILE A 276 5.26 24.41 7.53
C ILE A 276 6.63 25.10 7.58
N GLU A 277 6.86 25.94 8.57
CA GLU A 277 8.14 26.66 8.73
C GLU A 277 9.30 25.68 8.97
N THR A 278 9.06 24.64 9.74
CA THR A 278 10.04 23.61 10.03
C THR A 278 10.37 22.81 8.77
N ASP A 279 9.34 22.41 7.99
CA ASP A 279 9.50 21.71 6.73
C ASP A 279 10.31 22.54 5.72
N ILE A 280 9.98 23.84 5.58
CA ILE A 280 10.69 24.76 4.69
C ILE A 280 12.15 24.90 5.12
N LYS A 281 12.40 25.15 6.41
CA LYS A 281 13.74 25.30 6.93
C LYS A 281 14.60 24.06 6.70
N TRP A 282 14.03 22.89 6.98
CA TRP A 282 14.75 21.63 6.78
C TRP A 282 15.10 21.38 5.32
N MET A 283 14.16 21.63 4.42
CA MET A 283 14.41 21.48 2.98
C MET A 283 15.45 22.45 2.46
N THR A 284 15.35 23.74 2.83
CA THR A 284 16.19 24.81 2.30
C THR A 284 17.56 24.94 2.98
N GLU A 285 17.69 24.62 4.27
CA GLU A 285 18.93 24.79 5.03
C GLU A 285 19.71 23.49 5.27
N THR A 286 19.07 22.31 5.11
CA THR A 286 19.72 21.03 5.34
C THR A 286 19.77 20.15 4.09
N ILE A 287 18.62 19.81 3.50
CA ILE A 287 18.55 18.83 2.39
C ILE A 287 19.21 19.40 1.12
N ILE A 288 18.72 20.54 0.62
CA ILE A 288 19.24 21.16 -0.59
C ILE A 288 20.73 21.49 -0.45
N PRO A 289 21.20 22.12 0.65
CA PRO A 289 22.65 22.34 0.84
C PRO A 289 23.47 21.05 0.84
N GLY A 290 22.99 19.99 1.50
CA GLY A 290 23.67 18.69 1.49
C GLY A 290 23.83 18.11 0.08
N ILE A 291 22.80 18.20 -0.75
CA ILE A 291 22.87 17.78 -2.17
C ILE A 291 23.89 18.63 -2.94
N LYS A 292 23.86 19.95 -2.76
CA LYS A 292 24.80 20.86 -3.43
C LYS A 292 26.26 20.62 -3.00
N ASP A 293 26.50 20.38 -1.73
CA ASP A 293 27.82 20.04 -1.19
C ASP A 293 28.37 18.75 -1.84
N GLY A 294 27.54 17.72 -1.95
CA GLY A 294 27.90 16.46 -2.58
C GLY A 294 28.15 16.59 -4.09
N LEU A 295 27.34 17.38 -4.79
CA LEU A 295 27.57 17.66 -6.22
C LEU A 295 28.89 18.42 -6.44
N ALA A 296 29.16 19.41 -5.60
CA ALA A 296 30.41 20.17 -5.65
C ALA A 296 31.61 19.25 -5.39
N ALA A 297 31.55 18.38 -4.41
CA ALA A 297 32.60 17.42 -4.07
C ALA A 297 32.83 16.41 -5.22
N SER A 298 31.77 15.97 -5.90
CA SER A 298 31.88 15.07 -7.07
C SER A 298 32.27 15.76 -8.37
N GLY A 299 32.40 17.09 -8.39
CA GLY A 299 32.69 17.89 -9.58
C GLY A 299 31.57 17.90 -10.63
N ARG A 300 30.33 17.61 -10.25
CA ARG A 300 29.16 17.53 -11.14
C ARG A 300 28.33 18.80 -11.09
N THR A 301 27.71 19.12 -12.22
CA THR A 301 26.82 20.27 -12.39
C THR A 301 25.36 19.87 -12.67
N ASP A 302 25.12 18.62 -13.09
CA ASP A 302 23.78 18.07 -13.29
C ASP A 302 23.08 17.86 -11.94
N MET A 303 21.85 18.29 -11.84
CA MET A 303 21.07 18.22 -10.59
C MET A 303 20.17 16.98 -10.62
N PRO A 304 20.42 15.93 -9.78
CA PRO A 304 19.50 14.82 -9.65
C PRO A 304 18.14 15.30 -9.13
N PRO A 305 17.01 14.67 -9.50
CA PRO A 305 15.71 15.13 -9.06
C PRO A 305 15.52 14.91 -7.54
N ILE A 306 14.86 15.87 -6.91
CA ILE A 306 14.30 15.73 -5.58
C ILE A 306 12.79 15.57 -5.76
N ILE A 307 12.22 14.49 -5.24
CA ILE A 307 10.78 14.25 -5.23
C ILE A 307 10.27 14.54 -3.83
N LEU A 308 9.50 15.62 -3.68
CA LEU A 308 8.83 15.98 -2.45
C LEU A 308 7.52 15.21 -2.36
N ARG A 309 7.44 14.27 -1.42
CA ARG A 309 6.20 13.56 -1.11
C ARG A 309 5.31 14.46 -0.24
N SER A 310 4.15 14.80 -0.79
CA SER A 310 3.19 15.68 -0.13
C SER A 310 2.25 14.87 0.80
N HIS A 311 2.83 14.25 1.82
CA HIS A 311 2.11 13.56 2.88
C HIS A 311 2.37 14.30 4.19
N ASP A 312 1.31 14.76 4.84
CA ASP A 312 1.39 15.65 6.01
C ASP A 312 2.27 16.91 5.80
N THR A 313 2.41 17.35 4.54
CA THR A 313 3.29 18.45 4.13
C THR A 313 2.51 19.44 3.28
N ASP A 314 2.64 20.73 3.54
CA ASP A 314 2.20 21.78 2.60
C ASP A 314 3.18 21.85 1.41
N GLY A 315 2.99 20.94 0.45
CA GLY A 315 3.85 20.85 -0.73
C GLY A 315 4.03 22.14 -1.49
N PRO A 316 2.95 22.90 -1.81
CA PRO A 316 3.05 24.20 -2.47
C PRO A 316 3.91 25.21 -1.73
N ALA A 317 3.79 25.30 -0.40
CA ALA A 317 4.59 26.23 0.40
C ALA A 317 6.07 25.86 0.40
N VAL A 318 6.39 24.58 0.60
CA VAL A 318 7.77 24.09 0.54
C VAL A 318 8.39 24.30 -0.83
N LEU A 319 7.66 24.02 -1.91
CA LEU A 319 8.13 24.25 -3.28
C LEU A 319 8.43 25.72 -3.57
N LYS A 320 7.56 26.63 -3.16
CA LYS A 320 7.75 28.07 -3.36
C LYS A 320 9.09 28.54 -2.78
N ALA A 321 9.47 28.02 -1.61
CA ALA A 321 10.74 28.35 -0.96
C ALA A 321 11.94 27.63 -1.59
N SER A 322 11.75 26.43 -2.10
CA SER A 322 12.83 25.51 -2.50
C SER A 322 13.22 25.61 -3.98
N LEU A 323 12.25 25.80 -4.90
CA LEU A 323 12.51 25.87 -6.35
C LEU A 323 13.53 26.93 -6.76
N PRO A 324 13.58 28.14 -6.14
CA PRO A 324 14.63 29.12 -6.46
C PRO A 324 16.04 28.63 -6.11
N LEU A 325 16.15 27.73 -5.14
CA LEU A 325 17.42 27.18 -4.68
C LEU A 325 17.83 25.95 -5.47
N TYR A 326 16.84 25.16 -5.89
CA TYR A 326 17.03 23.89 -6.60
C TYR A 326 15.86 23.65 -7.57
N PRO A 327 16.01 23.95 -8.86
CA PRO A 327 14.88 23.92 -9.80
C PRO A 327 14.38 22.50 -10.17
N ASN A 328 15.19 21.45 -9.93
CA ASN A 328 14.83 20.08 -10.26
C ASN A 328 14.10 19.37 -9.11
N ILE A 329 13.04 20.01 -8.59
CA ILE A 329 12.16 19.44 -7.55
C ILE A 329 10.81 19.10 -8.16
N TYR A 330 10.34 17.90 -7.90
CA TYR A 330 9.05 17.36 -8.32
C TYR A 330 8.17 17.10 -7.09
N THR A 331 6.88 16.91 -7.29
CA THR A 331 5.95 16.50 -6.22
C THR A 331 5.43 15.10 -6.45
N MET A 332 5.06 14.46 -5.37
CA MET A 332 4.37 13.16 -5.37
C MET A 332 3.26 13.15 -4.34
N SER A 333 2.10 12.60 -4.70
CA SER A 333 1.01 12.30 -3.76
C SER A 333 0.40 10.94 -4.07
N LYS A 334 -0.23 10.31 -3.07
CA LYS A 334 -0.94 9.04 -3.25
C LYS A 334 -2.14 9.27 -4.16
N TYR A 335 -2.32 8.43 -5.20
CA TYR A 335 -3.36 8.59 -6.21
C TYR A 335 -4.78 8.66 -5.61
N THR A 336 -5.16 7.67 -4.82
CA THR A 336 -6.43 7.60 -4.10
C THR A 336 -6.22 7.14 -2.64
N GLY A 337 -5.18 7.65 -1.98
CA GLY A 337 -4.81 7.28 -0.61
C GLY A 337 -4.02 5.97 -0.54
N GLU A 338 -4.30 5.13 0.44
CA GLU A 338 -3.57 3.88 0.69
C GLU A 338 -4.03 2.71 -0.21
N SER A 339 -4.93 2.96 -1.17
CA SER A 339 -5.54 1.93 -2.01
C SER A 339 -5.74 2.44 -3.43
N LEU A 340 -5.96 1.51 -4.36
CA LEU A 340 -6.45 1.81 -5.70
C LEU A 340 -7.98 1.64 -5.71
N THR A 341 -8.73 2.74 -5.70
CA THR A 341 -10.18 2.73 -5.46
C THR A 341 -11.01 3.11 -6.66
N THR A 342 -10.48 3.90 -7.59
CA THR A 342 -11.25 4.40 -8.73
C THR A 342 -10.35 4.88 -9.86
N TYR A 343 -10.86 4.86 -11.08
CA TYR A 343 -10.32 5.60 -12.22
C TYR A 343 -11.07 6.93 -12.47
N GLU A 344 -11.97 7.31 -11.57
CA GLU A 344 -12.72 8.58 -11.61
C GLU A 344 -12.41 9.40 -10.34
N PRO A 345 -11.16 9.86 -10.17
CA PRO A 345 -10.78 10.60 -8.97
C PRO A 345 -11.49 11.96 -8.93
N GLY A 346 -11.92 12.33 -7.74
CA GLY A 346 -12.67 13.56 -7.52
C GLY A 346 -12.43 14.17 -6.15
N GLY A 347 -13.31 15.11 -5.78
CA GLY A 347 -13.32 15.71 -4.46
C GLY A 347 -12.06 16.50 -4.08
N PRO A 348 -11.88 16.76 -2.78
CA PRO A 348 -10.74 17.50 -2.26
C PRO A 348 -9.39 16.87 -2.59
N TRP A 349 -9.35 15.54 -2.69
CA TRP A 349 -8.12 14.81 -3.02
C TRP A 349 -7.62 15.11 -4.44
N GLY A 350 -8.52 15.08 -5.42
CA GLY A 350 -8.20 15.46 -6.80
C GLY A 350 -7.76 16.92 -6.91
N GLU A 351 -8.33 17.83 -6.09
CA GLU A 351 -7.90 19.23 -6.04
C GLU A 351 -6.46 19.36 -5.52
N THR A 352 -6.09 18.63 -4.48
CA THR A 352 -4.71 18.60 -3.97
C THR A 352 -3.72 18.19 -5.08
N HIS A 353 -4.03 17.17 -5.88
CA HIS A 353 -3.19 16.78 -7.01
C HIS A 353 -3.03 17.90 -8.04
N ARG A 354 -4.12 18.59 -8.41
CA ARG A 354 -4.05 19.72 -9.35
C ARG A 354 -3.19 20.86 -8.82
N GLN A 355 -3.29 21.19 -7.54
CA GLN A 355 -2.48 22.23 -6.90
C GLN A 355 -0.99 21.86 -6.93
N LEU A 356 -0.65 20.61 -6.62
CA LEU A 356 0.71 20.12 -6.67
C LEU A 356 1.26 20.10 -8.10
N ALA A 357 0.44 19.69 -9.07
CA ALA A 357 0.82 19.69 -10.47
C ALA A 357 1.02 21.10 -11.04
N ALA A 358 0.28 22.09 -10.55
CA ALA A 358 0.47 23.50 -10.91
C ALA A 358 1.73 24.13 -10.29
N ALA A 359 2.11 23.66 -9.10
CA ALA A 359 3.25 24.19 -8.35
C ALA A 359 4.61 23.60 -8.80
N ALA A 360 4.64 22.35 -9.26
CA ALA A 360 5.86 21.64 -9.61
C ALA A 360 6.06 21.46 -11.12
N PRO A 361 7.30 21.37 -11.62
CA PRO A 361 7.58 21.01 -13.03
C PRO A 361 7.00 19.65 -13.42
N ILE A 362 7.03 18.69 -12.49
CA ILE A 362 6.46 17.35 -12.61
C ILE A 362 5.74 16.99 -11.31
N HIS A 363 4.47 16.59 -11.45
CA HIS A 363 3.72 15.94 -10.39
C HIS A 363 3.61 14.44 -10.70
N ILE A 364 3.70 13.60 -9.67
CA ILE A 364 3.75 12.14 -9.76
C ILE A 364 2.58 11.58 -8.95
N ASP A 365 1.72 10.81 -9.59
CA ASP A 365 0.74 10.00 -8.90
C ASP A 365 1.38 8.72 -8.37
N ASN A 366 1.19 8.46 -7.08
CA ASN A 366 1.66 7.26 -6.42
C ASN A 366 0.51 6.25 -6.27
N VAL A 367 0.61 5.12 -6.96
CA VAL A 367 -0.30 3.98 -6.77
C VAL A 367 0.15 3.22 -5.52
N HIS A 368 -0.32 3.71 -4.38
CA HIS A 368 0.08 3.28 -3.04
C HIS A 368 -0.87 2.20 -2.53
N ILE A 369 -0.65 0.96 -2.95
CA ILE A 369 -1.59 -0.15 -2.69
C ILE A 369 -1.22 -1.04 -1.50
N LEU A 370 -0.23 -0.71 -0.76
CA LEU A 370 0.39 -1.46 0.35
C LEU A 370 0.09 -2.97 0.44
N ALA A 371 -1.15 -3.38 0.57
CA ALA A 371 -1.58 -4.78 0.62
C ALA A 371 -3.02 -4.97 0.11
N ASN A 372 -3.58 -3.97 -0.56
CA ASN A 372 -5.01 -3.95 -0.86
C ASN A 372 -5.41 -4.86 -2.02
N LEU A 373 -4.49 -5.23 -2.88
CA LEU A 373 -4.70 -6.09 -4.03
C LEU A 373 -3.99 -7.45 -3.91
N GLU A 374 -3.20 -7.65 -2.84
CA GLU A 374 -2.57 -8.96 -2.62
C GLU A 374 -3.57 -9.94 -1.95
N PRO A 375 -3.34 -11.23 -2.05
CA PRO A 375 -2.28 -11.86 -2.82
C PRO A 375 -2.72 -12.28 -4.22
N TRP A 376 -4.01 -12.15 -4.55
CA TRP A 376 -4.56 -12.62 -5.81
C TRP A 376 -4.10 -11.74 -6.97
N ARG A 377 -3.98 -12.35 -8.15
CA ARG A 377 -3.55 -11.64 -9.35
C ARG A 377 -4.58 -10.61 -9.78
N TRP A 378 -4.10 -9.39 -9.95
CA TRP A 378 -4.90 -8.25 -10.41
C TRP A 378 -4.10 -7.46 -11.44
N SER A 379 -4.57 -7.31 -12.64
CA SER A 379 -3.86 -6.56 -13.69
C SER A 379 -4.78 -6.26 -14.87
N SER A 380 -5.90 -5.56 -14.61
CA SER A 380 -6.84 -5.16 -15.67
C SER A 380 -6.23 -4.10 -16.57
N PRO A 381 -6.06 -4.34 -17.88
CA PRO A 381 -5.64 -3.32 -18.82
C PRO A 381 -6.65 -2.17 -18.94
N ALA A 382 -7.95 -2.47 -18.98
CA ALA A 382 -8.99 -1.46 -19.12
C ALA A 382 -9.05 -0.51 -17.91
N PHE A 383 -9.01 -1.06 -16.69
CA PHE A 383 -8.98 -0.25 -15.46
C PHE A 383 -7.72 0.60 -15.39
N THR A 384 -6.56 0.01 -15.67
CA THR A 384 -5.26 0.71 -15.61
C THR A 384 -5.20 1.83 -16.64
N GLN A 385 -5.68 1.62 -17.86
CA GLN A 385 -5.71 2.65 -18.89
C GLN A 385 -6.55 3.86 -18.43
N LYS A 386 -7.76 3.62 -17.95
CA LYS A 386 -8.65 4.67 -17.42
C LYS A 386 -7.99 5.41 -16.26
N THR A 387 -7.32 4.68 -15.38
CA THR A 387 -6.60 5.27 -14.23
C THR A 387 -5.49 6.21 -14.69
N VAL A 388 -4.64 5.78 -15.64
CA VAL A 388 -3.55 6.65 -16.15
C VAL A 388 -4.11 7.83 -16.95
N GLN A 389 -5.22 7.65 -17.67
CA GLN A 389 -5.93 8.76 -18.29
C GLN A 389 -6.42 9.78 -17.26
N ALA A 390 -6.98 9.32 -16.14
CA ALA A 390 -7.41 10.20 -15.05
C ALA A 390 -6.23 10.94 -14.40
N MET A 391 -5.13 10.25 -14.13
CA MET A 391 -3.90 10.89 -13.65
C MET A 391 -3.43 12.01 -14.61
N HIS A 392 -3.43 11.74 -15.89
CA HIS A 392 -2.97 12.70 -16.89
C HIS A 392 -3.94 13.86 -17.11
N ARG A 393 -5.24 13.57 -17.25
CA ARG A 393 -6.26 14.54 -17.62
C ARG A 393 -6.86 15.29 -16.44
N VAL A 394 -7.06 14.61 -15.30
CA VAL A 394 -7.73 15.17 -14.12
C VAL A 394 -6.72 15.71 -13.11
N HIS A 395 -5.67 14.96 -12.79
CA HIS A 395 -4.63 15.40 -11.85
C HIS A 395 -3.54 16.25 -12.51
N HIS A 396 -3.48 16.27 -13.86
CA HIS A 396 -2.40 16.90 -14.62
C HIS A 396 -1.01 16.33 -14.33
N SER A 397 -0.96 15.08 -13.87
CA SER A 397 0.29 14.40 -13.56
C SER A 397 1.12 14.12 -14.82
N LYS A 398 2.42 14.15 -14.63
CA LYS A 398 3.41 13.78 -15.64
C LYS A 398 4.33 12.66 -15.18
N GLY A 399 3.93 11.94 -14.15
CA GLY A 399 4.66 10.80 -13.62
C GLY A 399 3.78 9.82 -12.88
N ILE A 400 4.23 8.57 -12.83
CA ILE A 400 3.64 7.52 -12.02
C ILE A 400 4.71 6.85 -11.15
N HIS A 401 4.28 6.42 -9.98
CA HIS A 401 5.04 5.60 -9.05
C HIS A 401 4.14 4.47 -8.61
N ILE A 402 4.48 3.23 -8.96
CA ILE A 402 3.66 2.06 -8.61
C ILE A 402 4.33 1.23 -7.52
N TYR A 403 3.55 0.71 -6.60
CA TYR A 403 3.96 -0.31 -5.66
C TYR A 403 3.90 -1.70 -6.31
N PRO A 404 4.61 -2.70 -5.77
CA PRO A 404 4.44 -4.08 -6.20
C PRO A 404 3.00 -4.55 -5.97
N GLN A 405 2.42 -5.28 -6.90
CA GLN A 405 1.05 -5.79 -6.77
C GLN A 405 0.94 -6.87 -5.69
N ALA A 406 1.93 -7.78 -5.65
CA ALA A 406 1.89 -8.92 -4.76
C ALA A 406 2.14 -8.57 -3.30
N SER A 407 3.18 -7.82 -3.02
CA SER A 407 3.51 -7.37 -1.67
C SER A 407 4.68 -6.38 -1.69
N TYR A 408 4.50 -5.28 -1.00
CA TYR A 408 5.59 -4.36 -0.69
C TYR A 408 6.50 -4.90 0.44
N TRP A 409 5.88 -5.54 1.46
CA TRP A 409 6.58 -5.97 2.67
C TRP A 409 7.38 -7.25 2.51
N ASP A 410 6.93 -8.13 1.62
CA ASP A 410 7.56 -9.44 1.39
C ASP A 410 8.41 -9.48 0.10
N TRP A 411 8.70 -8.31 -0.48
CA TRP A 411 9.56 -8.23 -1.65
C TRP A 411 10.89 -9.00 -1.44
N PRO A 412 11.36 -9.79 -2.40
CA PRO A 412 10.88 -9.97 -3.78
C PRO A 412 9.89 -11.14 -3.96
N TYR A 413 9.35 -11.68 -2.88
CA TYR A 413 8.52 -12.87 -2.89
C TYR A 413 7.03 -12.57 -2.95
N THR A 414 6.25 -13.57 -3.35
CA THR A 414 4.79 -13.56 -3.32
C THR A 414 4.27 -14.43 -2.18
N ALA A 415 2.97 -14.35 -1.90
CA ALA A 415 2.29 -15.26 -0.96
C ALA A 415 1.99 -16.64 -1.55
N ASP A 416 2.34 -16.89 -2.80
CA ASP A 416 2.06 -18.16 -3.46
C ASP A 416 2.73 -19.33 -2.75
N LYS A 417 1.95 -20.37 -2.47
CA LYS A 417 2.42 -21.63 -1.89
C LYS A 417 2.78 -22.58 -3.02
N LEU A 418 4.06 -22.89 -3.16
CA LEU A 418 4.55 -23.82 -4.16
C LEU A 418 4.72 -25.24 -3.59
N PRO A 419 4.46 -26.30 -4.37
CA PRO A 419 4.58 -27.69 -3.90
C PRO A 419 5.98 -28.08 -3.42
N ASP A 420 7.02 -27.45 -3.97
CA ASP A 420 8.42 -27.70 -3.61
C ASP A 420 8.92 -26.84 -2.42
N GLY A 421 8.03 -26.04 -1.80
CA GLY A 421 8.34 -25.16 -0.68
C GLY A 421 9.18 -23.94 -1.02
N LYS A 422 9.51 -23.73 -2.30
CA LYS A 422 10.19 -22.50 -2.74
C LYS A 422 9.24 -21.30 -2.71
N ARG A 423 9.83 -20.11 -2.76
CA ARG A 423 9.11 -18.84 -2.86
C ARG A 423 9.09 -18.37 -4.31
N LEU A 424 7.91 -18.07 -4.82
CA LEU A 424 7.74 -17.48 -6.15
C LEU A 424 8.15 -16.01 -6.11
N LEU A 425 8.94 -15.58 -7.10
CA LEU A 425 9.34 -14.17 -7.22
C LEU A 425 8.23 -13.34 -7.87
N GLN A 426 8.05 -12.12 -7.37
CA GLN A 426 7.09 -11.18 -7.94
C GLN A 426 7.36 -10.85 -9.41
N ILE A 427 8.63 -10.74 -9.81
CA ILE A 427 9.01 -10.48 -11.20
C ILE A 427 8.66 -11.62 -12.17
N ASP A 428 8.49 -12.85 -11.66
CA ASP A 428 8.05 -13.99 -12.47
C ASP A 428 6.52 -14.08 -12.57
N ARG A 429 5.82 -13.66 -11.50
CA ARG A 429 4.36 -13.71 -11.41
C ARG A 429 3.68 -12.49 -12.01
N ASP A 430 4.14 -11.29 -11.66
CA ASP A 430 3.42 -10.03 -11.87
C ASP A 430 3.84 -9.32 -13.17
N TRP A 431 4.26 -10.09 -14.22
CA TRP A 431 4.71 -9.53 -15.49
C TRP A 431 3.68 -8.58 -16.12
N MET A 432 2.40 -8.93 -16.00
CA MET A 432 1.31 -8.15 -16.56
C MET A 432 1.11 -6.82 -15.83
N TRP A 433 1.28 -6.80 -14.49
CA TRP A 433 1.25 -5.57 -13.69
C TRP A 433 2.22 -4.51 -14.19
N TYR A 434 3.49 -4.87 -14.37
CA TYR A 434 4.49 -3.94 -14.90
C TYR A 434 4.17 -3.53 -16.35
N LYS A 435 3.67 -4.45 -17.15
CA LYS A 435 3.37 -4.20 -18.57
C LYS A 435 2.19 -3.24 -18.74
N VAL A 436 1.10 -3.40 -17.99
CA VAL A 436 -0.08 -2.51 -18.11
C VAL A 436 0.25 -1.08 -17.69
N TRP A 437 0.93 -0.91 -16.56
CA TRP A 437 1.31 0.42 -16.10
C TRP A 437 2.33 1.09 -17.03
N GLY A 438 3.37 0.38 -17.44
CA GLY A 438 4.39 0.90 -18.34
C GLY A 438 3.83 1.31 -19.70
N ARG A 439 2.94 0.47 -20.26
CA ARG A 439 2.30 0.74 -21.55
C ARG A 439 1.45 2.00 -21.53
N TYR A 440 0.59 2.15 -20.55
CA TYR A 440 -0.31 3.31 -20.48
C TYR A 440 0.37 4.56 -19.93
N ALA A 441 1.40 4.44 -19.10
CA ALA A 441 2.25 5.57 -18.75
C ALA A 441 3.06 6.10 -19.95
N TRP A 442 3.41 5.23 -20.90
CA TRP A 442 3.99 5.66 -22.17
C TRP A 442 2.99 6.45 -23.00
N ASN A 443 1.79 5.90 -23.21
CA ASN A 443 0.72 6.56 -23.94
C ASN A 443 -0.67 6.03 -23.49
N CYS A 444 -1.35 6.78 -22.63
CA CYS A 444 -2.68 6.42 -22.15
C CYS A 444 -3.80 6.65 -23.18
N GLU A 445 -3.51 7.43 -24.24
CA GLU A 445 -4.45 7.74 -25.32
C GLU A 445 -4.44 6.70 -26.46
N ARG A 446 -3.74 5.57 -26.26
CA ARG A 446 -3.85 4.45 -27.21
C ARG A 446 -5.31 4.07 -27.36
N GLY A 447 -5.75 3.83 -28.57
CA GLY A 447 -7.11 3.33 -28.84
C GLY A 447 -7.37 1.97 -28.20
N GLU A 448 -8.45 1.33 -28.58
CA GLU A 448 -8.80 0.00 -28.06
C GLU A 448 -7.65 -1.00 -28.27
N ASP A 449 -7.03 -1.40 -27.16
CA ASP A 449 -5.77 -2.16 -27.16
C ASP A 449 -6.00 -3.68 -26.97
N LYS A 450 -7.26 -4.14 -27.13
CA LYS A 450 -7.66 -5.55 -26.94
C LYS A 450 -6.87 -6.51 -27.80
N THR A 451 -6.60 -6.18 -29.06
CA THR A 451 -5.82 -7.03 -29.96
C THR A 451 -4.40 -7.24 -29.45
N PHE A 452 -3.76 -6.19 -28.95
CA PHE A 452 -2.44 -6.28 -28.32
C PHE A 452 -2.46 -7.21 -27.12
N TRP A 453 -3.39 -7.00 -26.20
CA TRP A 453 -3.46 -7.79 -24.94
C TRP A 453 -3.80 -9.25 -25.21
N LYS A 454 -4.73 -9.54 -26.13
CA LYS A 454 -5.01 -10.91 -26.59
C LYS A 454 -3.76 -11.59 -27.11
N GLN A 455 -2.96 -10.90 -27.93
CA GLN A 455 -1.72 -11.46 -28.45
C GLN A 455 -0.69 -11.69 -27.33
N GLN A 456 -0.55 -10.73 -26.38
CA GLN A 456 0.36 -10.90 -25.24
C GLN A 456 -0.01 -12.12 -24.38
N LEU A 457 -1.28 -12.29 -24.06
CA LEU A 457 -1.77 -13.45 -23.31
C LEU A 457 -1.62 -14.77 -24.10
N ALA A 458 -1.96 -14.74 -25.40
CA ALA A 458 -1.78 -15.89 -26.29
C ALA A 458 -0.32 -16.34 -26.36
N ASP A 459 0.60 -15.39 -26.52
CA ASP A 459 2.04 -15.67 -26.59
C ASP A 459 2.59 -16.14 -25.24
N TYR A 460 2.17 -15.53 -24.15
CA TYR A 460 2.65 -15.90 -22.81
C TYR A 460 2.24 -17.32 -22.44
N TYR A 461 0.97 -17.66 -22.58
CA TYR A 461 0.45 -18.98 -22.21
C TYR A 461 0.56 -20.02 -23.33
N GLY A 462 0.81 -19.61 -24.58
CA GLY A 462 0.79 -20.50 -25.73
C GLY A 462 -0.61 -21.04 -26.05
N ILE A 463 -1.63 -20.19 -25.91
CA ILE A 463 -3.05 -20.47 -26.23
C ILE A 463 -3.46 -19.73 -27.51
N ASP A 464 -4.62 -20.05 -28.04
CA ASP A 464 -5.14 -19.29 -29.19
C ASP A 464 -5.69 -17.91 -28.76
N THR A 465 -5.85 -17.01 -29.72
CA THR A 465 -6.27 -15.63 -29.48
C THR A 465 -7.74 -15.49 -29.05
N ILE A 466 -8.58 -16.51 -29.28
CA ILE A 466 -9.97 -16.52 -28.83
C ILE A 466 -10.00 -16.80 -27.33
N ALA A 467 -9.31 -17.86 -26.90
CA ALA A 467 -9.16 -18.17 -25.48
C ALA A 467 -8.46 -17.03 -24.71
N ALA A 468 -7.40 -16.45 -25.31
CA ALA A 468 -6.74 -15.27 -24.76
C ALA A 468 -7.68 -14.05 -24.63
N GLY A 469 -8.63 -13.91 -25.56
CA GLY A 469 -9.67 -12.88 -25.48
C GLY A 469 -10.59 -13.08 -24.28
N HIS A 470 -11.02 -14.30 -24.03
CA HIS A 470 -11.83 -14.62 -22.85
C HIS A 470 -11.06 -14.44 -21.54
N LEU A 471 -9.77 -14.79 -21.53
CA LEU A 471 -8.92 -14.55 -20.37
C LEU A 471 -8.75 -13.05 -20.09
N LEU A 472 -8.60 -12.23 -21.15
CA LEU A 472 -8.53 -10.77 -21.03
C LEU A 472 -9.85 -10.19 -20.46
N ASP A 473 -10.99 -10.63 -20.99
CA ASP A 473 -12.30 -10.21 -20.47
C ASP A 473 -12.41 -10.55 -18.98
N ALA A 474 -11.95 -11.73 -18.54
CA ALA A 474 -11.96 -12.09 -17.13
C ALA A 474 -11.04 -11.19 -16.26
N TYR A 475 -9.86 -10.81 -16.76
CA TYR A 475 -8.98 -9.83 -16.07
C TYR A 475 -9.65 -8.48 -15.92
N ASP A 476 -10.32 -8.00 -16.97
CA ASP A 476 -10.98 -6.67 -16.93
C ASP A 476 -12.18 -6.67 -15.99
N GLU A 477 -12.97 -7.75 -15.97
CA GLU A 477 -14.09 -7.91 -15.06
C GLU A 477 -13.63 -8.01 -13.59
N VAL A 478 -12.66 -8.86 -13.27
CA VAL A 478 -12.09 -8.98 -11.92
C VAL A 478 -11.47 -7.67 -11.46
N GLY A 479 -10.89 -6.91 -12.38
CA GLY A 479 -10.26 -5.61 -12.10
C GLY A 479 -11.19 -4.57 -11.47
N GLU A 480 -12.50 -4.70 -11.66
CA GLU A 480 -13.50 -3.78 -11.11
C GLU A 480 -13.89 -4.08 -9.65
N ILE A 481 -13.69 -5.33 -9.17
CA ILE A 481 -14.27 -5.81 -7.90
C ILE A 481 -13.64 -5.10 -6.69
N ALA A 482 -12.34 -5.29 -6.49
CA ALA A 482 -11.66 -4.76 -5.31
C ALA A 482 -11.73 -3.22 -5.24
N PRO A 483 -11.46 -2.45 -6.32
CA PRO A 483 -11.56 -1.00 -6.29
C PRO A 483 -12.95 -0.48 -5.91
N LYS A 484 -14.01 -1.09 -6.45
CA LYS A 484 -15.40 -0.69 -6.14
C LYS A 484 -15.75 -0.92 -4.67
N LEU A 485 -15.45 -2.11 -4.15
CA LEU A 485 -15.69 -2.43 -2.75
C LEU A 485 -14.88 -1.54 -1.81
N LEU A 486 -13.60 -1.30 -2.13
CA LEU A 486 -12.73 -0.42 -1.36
C LEU A 486 -13.29 0.99 -1.25
N ARG A 487 -13.69 1.61 -2.35
CA ARG A 487 -14.18 2.98 -2.31
C ARG A 487 -15.54 3.11 -1.61
N ARG A 488 -16.38 2.09 -1.62
CA ARG A 488 -17.71 2.20 -1.07
C ARG A 488 -17.84 1.73 0.37
N PHE A 489 -17.14 0.69 0.76
CA PHE A 489 -17.21 0.16 2.12
C PHE A 489 -16.00 0.57 2.97
N GLY A 490 -14.95 1.06 2.32
CA GLY A 490 -13.69 1.33 2.95
C GLY A 490 -13.05 0.07 3.48
N ILE A 491 -11.92 0.27 4.08
CA ILE A 491 -11.28 -0.78 4.83
C ILE A 491 -10.93 -0.18 6.16
N THR A 492 -10.63 -1.03 7.08
CA THR A 492 -10.19 -0.71 8.41
C THR A 492 -9.19 0.44 8.47
N GLU A 493 -8.97 0.89 9.63
CA GLU A 493 -8.02 1.91 10.02
C GLU A 493 -6.73 1.91 9.21
N GLY A 494 -6.37 3.08 8.69
CA GLY A 494 -5.18 3.26 7.90
C GLY A 494 -5.21 2.56 6.55
N ASN A 495 -6.36 2.05 6.13
CA ASN A 495 -6.54 1.31 4.87
C ASN A 495 -5.46 0.25 4.60
N ARG A 496 -4.97 -0.34 5.65
CA ARG A 496 -3.86 -1.29 5.61
C ARG A 496 -4.31 -2.73 5.72
N GLN A 497 -5.54 -2.93 6.16
CA GLN A 497 -6.17 -4.22 6.02
C GLN A 497 -6.53 -4.43 4.55
N THR A 498 -6.17 -5.54 3.98
CA THR A 498 -6.67 -5.87 2.66
C THR A 498 -8.17 -6.10 2.72
N LEU A 499 -8.87 -5.65 1.70
CA LEU A 499 -10.25 -6.01 1.49
C LEU A 499 -10.45 -7.53 1.53
N LEU A 500 -9.50 -8.28 1.00
CA LEU A 500 -9.59 -9.75 0.85
C LEU A 500 -9.60 -10.51 2.18
N LEU A 501 -9.28 -9.86 3.29
CA LEU A 501 -9.53 -10.40 4.63
C LEU A 501 -11.00 -10.27 5.06
N GLY A 502 -11.82 -9.57 4.29
CA GLY A 502 -13.21 -9.29 4.61
C GLY A 502 -13.38 -8.23 5.68
N MET A 503 -14.60 -8.03 6.11
CA MET A 503 -14.99 -7.11 7.19
C MET A 503 -15.87 -7.81 8.22
N LYS A 504 -15.78 -7.39 9.47
CA LYS A 504 -16.71 -7.82 10.52
C LYS A 504 -18.07 -7.14 10.35
N MET A 505 -19.15 -7.81 10.78
CA MET A 505 -20.48 -7.22 10.81
C MET A 505 -20.50 -5.91 11.60
N ALA A 506 -19.83 -5.90 12.75
CA ALA A 506 -19.71 -4.69 13.58
C ALA A 506 -19.11 -3.50 12.82
N GLN A 507 -18.14 -3.74 11.93
CA GLN A 507 -17.53 -2.68 11.09
C GLN A 507 -18.51 -2.15 10.03
N LEU A 508 -19.40 -3.00 9.51
CA LEU A 508 -20.41 -2.60 8.52
C LEU A 508 -21.57 -1.82 9.14
N VAL A 509 -22.02 -2.23 10.34
CA VAL A 509 -23.18 -1.60 11.01
C VAL A 509 -22.79 -0.40 11.87
N ASN A 510 -21.53 -0.26 12.23
CA ASN A 510 -21.02 0.86 13.01
C ASN A 510 -19.59 1.28 12.57
N PRO A 511 -19.43 1.74 11.31
CA PRO A 511 -18.11 2.03 10.73
C PRO A 511 -17.34 3.11 11.49
N TYR A 512 -18.02 4.09 12.08
CA TYR A 512 -17.37 5.19 12.80
C TYR A 512 -16.70 4.73 14.09
N LYS A 513 -17.31 3.79 14.80
CA LYS A 513 -16.74 3.21 16.01
C LYS A 513 -15.45 2.46 15.76
N PHE A 514 -15.32 1.87 14.59
CA PHE A 514 -14.16 1.10 14.17
C PHE A 514 -13.19 1.87 13.27
N ASN A 515 -13.26 3.21 13.30
CA ASN A 515 -12.39 4.10 12.53
C ASN A 515 -12.24 3.67 11.06
N ILE A 516 -13.33 3.23 10.45
CA ILE A 516 -13.34 3.02 9.01
C ILE A 516 -13.28 4.41 8.38
N TYR A 517 -12.22 4.70 7.65
CA TYR A 517 -11.84 6.03 7.21
C TYR A 517 -12.96 6.76 6.46
N PRO A 518 -13.63 7.73 7.07
CA PRO A 518 -14.63 8.54 6.35
C PRO A 518 -14.00 9.34 5.22
N GLY A 519 -12.80 9.89 5.42
CA GLY A 519 -12.09 10.68 4.41
C GLY A 519 -11.79 9.92 3.13
N PHE A 520 -11.68 8.61 3.19
CA PHE A 520 -11.48 7.77 2.03
C PHE A 520 -12.70 7.69 1.13
N TYR A 521 -13.89 7.62 1.72
CA TYR A 521 -15.14 7.64 0.98
C TYR A 521 -15.41 9.01 0.35
N GLU A 522 -14.98 10.07 1.03
CA GLU A 522 -15.43 11.43 0.76
C GLU A 522 -14.45 12.21 -0.11
N SER A 523 -13.16 11.81 -0.12
CA SER A 523 -12.10 12.62 -0.72
C SER A 523 -11.46 12.07 -1.99
N CYS A 524 -11.64 10.78 -2.32
CA CYS A 524 -10.88 10.12 -3.38
C CYS A 524 -11.70 9.64 -4.57
N GLY A 525 -13.00 9.44 -4.44
CA GLY A 525 -13.79 8.79 -5.46
C GLY A 525 -15.08 9.49 -5.80
N PRO A 526 -15.91 8.86 -6.65
CA PRO A 526 -17.25 9.32 -6.88
C PRO A 526 -18.05 9.48 -5.59
N GLU A 527 -18.85 10.52 -5.51
CA GLU A 527 -19.78 10.72 -4.38
C GLU A 527 -20.70 9.51 -4.23
N GLY A 528 -21.02 9.15 -3.00
CA GLY A 528 -21.94 8.04 -2.74
C GLY A 528 -22.21 7.83 -1.26
N GLU A 529 -23.09 6.89 -0.96
CA GLU A 529 -23.57 6.62 0.37
C GLU A 529 -22.84 5.46 1.04
N LYS A 530 -22.63 5.57 2.36
CA LYS A 530 -22.28 4.44 3.22
C LYS A 530 -23.52 3.59 3.47
N LEU A 531 -23.31 2.33 3.84
CA LEU A 531 -24.42 1.41 4.10
C LEU A 531 -25.38 1.95 5.19
N ILE A 532 -24.82 2.52 6.26
CA ILE A 532 -25.62 3.09 7.34
C ILE A 532 -26.45 4.29 6.89
N ASP A 533 -25.87 5.17 6.07
CA ASP A 533 -26.53 6.37 5.56
C ASP A 533 -27.63 5.99 4.57
N PHE A 534 -27.38 4.98 3.73
CA PHE A 534 -28.37 4.44 2.80
C PHE A 534 -29.61 3.91 3.53
N VAL A 535 -29.41 3.01 4.51
CA VAL A 535 -30.52 2.41 5.24
C VAL A 535 -31.29 3.46 6.05
N GLU A 536 -30.61 4.43 6.65
CA GLU A 536 -31.23 5.54 7.36
C GLU A 536 -32.10 6.39 6.44
N ARG A 537 -31.57 6.79 5.26
CA ARG A 537 -32.32 7.57 4.26
C ARG A 537 -33.54 6.82 3.74
N GLN A 538 -33.34 5.54 3.41
CA GLN A 538 -34.43 4.68 2.95
C GLN A 538 -35.55 4.58 4.02
N TYR A 539 -35.22 4.40 5.29
CA TYR A 539 -36.19 4.35 6.38
C TYR A 539 -36.92 5.67 6.57
N LYS A 540 -36.21 6.79 6.45
CA LYS A 540 -36.76 8.15 6.56
C LYS A 540 -37.47 8.63 5.31
N GLY A 541 -37.42 7.90 4.20
CA GLY A 541 -37.99 8.32 2.89
C GLY A 541 -37.23 9.49 2.25
N GLU A 542 -35.94 9.66 2.57
CA GLU A 542 -35.09 10.68 2.00
C GLU A 542 -34.47 10.24 0.66
N ALA A 543 -34.15 11.19 -0.21
CA ALA A 543 -33.53 10.91 -1.50
C ALA A 543 -32.07 10.41 -1.34
N HIS A 544 -31.74 9.38 -2.10
CA HIS A 544 -30.36 8.84 -2.17
C HIS A 544 -29.43 9.72 -3.00
N LYS A 545 -28.12 9.58 -2.79
CA LYS A 545 -27.07 10.39 -3.43
C LYS A 545 -25.91 9.55 -3.95
N GLY A 546 -25.52 9.82 -5.19
CA GLY A 546 -24.34 9.25 -5.80
C GLY A 546 -24.38 7.72 -5.93
N GLU A 547 -23.23 7.07 -5.79
CA GLU A 547 -23.15 5.60 -5.80
C GLU A 547 -23.78 4.98 -4.56
N LEU A 548 -24.61 3.98 -4.77
CA LEU A 548 -25.32 3.30 -3.68
C LEU A 548 -24.59 2.00 -3.27
N PRO A 549 -24.54 1.65 -1.99
CA PRO A 549 -23.81 0.49 -1.52
C PRO A 549 -24.34 -0.83 -2.10
N PHE A 550 -25.64 -0.95 -2.33
CA PHE A 550 -26.23 -2.14 -2.94
C PHE A 550 -25.88 -2.26 -4.42
N ASP A 551 -25.94 -1.16 -5.17
CA ASP A 551 -25.57 -1.16 -6.59
C ASP A 551 -24.11 -1.60 -6.76
N ILE A 552 -23.23 -1.18 -5.85
CA ILE A 552 -21.82 -1.55 -5.90
C ILE A 552 -21.62 -3.04 -5.62
N VAL A 553 -22.25 -3.62 -4.60
CA VAL A 553 -22.08 -5.05 -4.34
C VAL A 553 -22.74 -5.91 -5.41
N ASP A 554 -23.87 -5.48 -5.97
CA ASP A 554 -24.52 -6.16 -7.10
C ASP A 554 -23.66 -6.09 -8.37
N GLN A 555 -23.07 -4.93 -8.68
CA GLN A 555 -22.09 -4.81 -9.76
C GLN A 555 -20.89 -5.73 -9.56
N CYS A 556 -20.36 -5.83 -8.33
CA CYS A 556 -19.23 -6.72 -8.05
C CYS A 556 -19.59 -8.19 -8.24
N VAL A 557 -20.81 -8.60 -7.86
CA VAL A 557 -21.33 -9.95 -8.18
C VAL A 557 -21.45 -10.12 -9.69
N GLY A 558 -22.01 -9.14 -10.41
CA GLY A 558 -22.11 -9.17 -11.87
C GLY A 558 -20.75 -9.31 -12.55
N HIS A 559 -19.76 -8.54 -12.14
CA HIS A 559 -18.38 -8.65 -12.62
C HIS A 559 -17.78 -10.03 -12.33
N ALA A 560 -18.00 -10.55 -11.12
CA ALA A 560 -17.50 -11.86 -10.71
C ALA A 560 -18.09 -13.01 -11.57
N GLU A 561 -19.40 -12.98 -11.83
CA GLU A 561 -20.07 -13.96 -12.70
C GLU A 561 -19.65 -13.78 -14.16
N ALA A 562 -19.48 -12.56 -14.66
CA ALA A 562 -18.98 -12.31 -16.00
C ALA A 562 -17.55 -12.85 -16.20
N ALA A 563 -16.68 -12.69 -15.19
CA ALA A 563 -15.34 -13.28 -15.19
C ALA A 563 -15.40 -14.81 -15.22
N ALA A 564 -16.25 -15.43 -14.39
CA ALA A 564 -16.45 -16.88 -14.37
C ALA A 564 -16.97 -17.41 -15.70
N ASP A 565 -17.93 -16.72 -16.32
CA ASP A 565 -18.43 -17.05 -17.65
C ASP A 565 -17.36 -16.91 -18.74
N ALA A 566 -16.52 -15.90 -18.66
CA ALA A 566 -15.39 -15.73 -19.57
C ALA A 566 -14.41 -16.91 -19.45
N ILE A 567 -14.04 -17.31 -18.23
CA ILE A 567 -13.21 -18.49 -18.00
C ILE A 567 -13.89 -19.76 -18.51
N LYS A 568 -15.19 -19.92 -18.31
CA LYS A 568 -15.96 -21.06 -18.82
C LYS A 568 -15.96 -21.13 -20.36
N ARG A 569 -16.07 -19.98 -21.03
CA ARG A 569 -15.99 -19.90 -22.51
C ARG A 569 -14.63 -20.31 -23.07
N MET A 570 -13.56 -20.32 -22.28
CA MET A 570 -12.28 -20.89 -22.71
C MET A 570 -12.35 -22.41 -22.89
N GLY A 571 -13.36 -23.11 -22.36
CA GLY A 571 -13.52 -24.53 -22.45
C GLY A 571 -12.32 -25.33 -21.93
N ASP A 572 -11.96 -26.40 -22.60
CA ASP A 572 -10.82 -27.26 -22.26
C ASP A 572 -9.47 -26.70 -22.75
N CYS A 573 -9.37 -25.36 -22.90
CA CYS A 573 -8.12 -24.74 -23.33
C CYS A 573 -7.00 -25.05 -22.33
N MET A 574 -5.97 -25.74 -22.83
CA MET A 574 -4.76 -26.06 -22.08
C MET A 574 -3.58 -25.25 -22.60
N PRO A 575 -2.89 -24.49 -21.75
CA PRO A 575 -1.74 -23.70 -22.17
C PRO A 575 -0.54 -24.58 -22.48
N LYS A 576 0.23 -24.20 -23.49
CA LYS A 576 1.48 -24.88 -23.87
C LYS A 576 2.68 -24.40 -23.03
N ARG A 577 2.52 -23.28 -22.32
CA ARG A 577 3.53 -22.64 -21.48
C ARG A 577 2.87 -22.10 -20.21
N HIS A 578 3.62 -21.97 -19.13
CA HIS A 578 3.17 -21.40 -17.85
C HIS A 578 1.87 -22.00 -17.31
N LEU A 579 1.73 -23.34 -17.40
CA LEU A 579 0.53 -24.06 -16.97
C LEU A 579 0.17 -23.75 -15.51
N ASP A 580 1.15 -23.81 -14.60
CA ASP A 580 0.91 -23.56 -13.17
C ASP A 580 0.39 -22.16 -12.92
N GLU A 581 0.97 -21.16 -13.60
CA GLU A 581 0.52 -19.77 -13.51
C GLU A 581 -0.90 -19.60 -14.09
N PHE A 582 -1.19 -20.25 -15.21
CA PHE A 582 -2.52 -20.22 -15.80
C PHE A 582 -3.60 -20.80 -14.87
N LEU A 583 -3.30 -21.91 -14.22
CA LEU A 583 -4.20 -22.52 -13.23
C LEU A 583 -4.39 -21.63 -12.00
N ARG A 584 -3.33 -20.96 -11.53
CA ARG A 584 -3.40 -20.01 -10.43
C ARG A 584 -4.24 -18.78 -10.77
N VAL A 585 -4.11 -18.24 -11.98
CA VAL A 585 -4.97 -17.14 -12.45
C VAL A 585 -6.44 -17.54 -12.42
N LYS A 586 -6.78 -18.73 -12.94
CA LYS A 586 -8.16 -19.24 -12.90
C LYS A 586 -8.66 -19.43 -11.46
N ASN A 587 -7.81 -19.97 -10.58
CA ASN A 587 -8.11 -20.08 -9.15
C ASN A 587 -8.37 -18.73 -8.50
N ASP A 588 -7.53 -17.72 -8.79
CA ASP A 588 -7.68 -16.39 -8.23
C ASP A 588 -8.99 -15.73 -8.66
N PHE A 589 -9.39 -15.91 -9.92
CA PHE A 589 -10.68 -15.38 -10.40
C PHE A 589 -11.87 -16.04 -9.72
N GLU A 590 -11.79 -17.35 -9.45
CA GLU A 590 -12.80 -18.02 -8.61
C GLU A 590 -12.74 -17.56 -7.15
N CYS A 591 -11.56 -17.25 -6.61
CA CYS A 591 -11.42 -16.65 -5.29
C CYS A 591 -12.09 -15.27 -5.23
N TYR A 592 -11.87 -14.40 -6.22
CA TYR A 592 -12.58 -13.12 -6.33
C TYR A 592 -14.10 -13.32 -6.38
N ARG A 593 -14.59 -14.33 -7.13
CA ARG A 593 -16.01 -14.63 -7.20
C ARG A 593 -16.58 -15.04 -5.85
N LEU A 594 -15.96 -15.99 -5.18
CA LEU A 594 -16.41 -16.45 -3.86
C LEU A 594 -16.36 -15.35 -2.82
N PHE A 595 -15.33 -14.51 -2.90
CA PHE A 595 -15.19 -13.35 -2.03
C PHE A 595 -16.31 -12.33 -2.28
N ALA A 596 -16.57 -11.97 -3.54
CA ALA A 596 -17.63 -11.02 -3.89
C ALA A 596 -19.01 -11.51 -3.43
N MET A 597 -19.30 -12.81 -3.62
CA MET A 597 -20.55 -13.43 -3.15
C MET A 597 -20.66 -13.42 -1.62
N SER A 598 -19.57 -13.76 -0.92
CA SER A 598 -19.54 -13.71 0.55
C SER A 598 -19.77 -12.30 1.07
N PHE A 599 -19.10 -11.33 0.45
CA PHE A 599 -19.20 -9.92 0.85
C PHE A 599 -20.58 -9.34 0.56
N HIS A 600 -21.15 -9.64 -0.60
CA HIS A 600 -22.54 -9.27 -0.94
C HIS A 600 -23.51 -9.78 0.12
N CYS A 601 -23.48 -11.08 0.43
CA CYS A 601 -24.34 -11.66 1.46
C CYS A 601 -24.14 -10.99 2.82
N LYS A 602 -22.89 -10.62 3.17
CA LYS A 602 -22.60 -9.94 4.43
C LYS A 602 -23.16 -8.51 4.45
N VAL A 603 -23.11 -7.78 3.35
CA VAL A 603 -23.73 -6.45 3.22
C VAL A 603 -25.26 -6.55 3.31
N MET A 604 -25.87 -7.57 2.69
CA MET A 604 -27.31 -7.84 2.82
C MET A 604 -27.69 -8.16 4.27
N ALA A 605 -26.87 -8.95 4.98
CA ALA A 605 -27.07 -9.21 6.39
C ALA A 605 -27.00 -7.93 7.23
N ALA A 606 -25.97 -7.10 6.99
CA ALA A 606 -25.79 -5.83 7.69
C ALA A 606 -26.94 -4.86 7.45
N SER A 607 -27.49 -4.83 6.23
CA SER A 607 -28.66 -4.00 5.93
C SER A 607 -29.90 -4.41 6.74
N GLN A 608 -30.15 -5.72 6.85
CA GLN A 608 -31.25 -6.23 7.67
C GLN A 608 -31.08 -5.83 9.14
N ALA A 609 -29.88 -5.98 9.68
CA ALA A 609 -29.59 -5.54 11.05
C ALA A 609 -29.80 -4.02 11.21
N LEU A 610 -29.40 -3.22 10.22
CA LEU A 610 -29.59 -1.77 10.24
C LEU A 610 -31.08 -1.37 10.15
N VAL A 611 -31.91 -2.10 9.39
CA VAL A 611 -33.37 -1.87 9.40
C VAL A 611 -33.94 -2.16 10.78
N TYR A 612 -33.56 -3.28 11.42
CA TYR A 612 -33.92 -3.58 12.79
C TYR A 612 -33.56 -2.46 13.78
N LYS A 613 -32.47 -1.75 13.54
CA LYS A 613 -32.11 -0.59 14.37
C LYS A 613 -33.26 0.43 14.47
N TRP A 614 -34.02 0.60 13.39
CA TRP A 614 -35.09 1.61 13.27
C TRP A 614 -36.46 1.08 13.74
N ASP A 615 -36.88 -0.08 13.24
CA ASP A 615 -38.26 -0.58 13.48
C ASP A 615 -38.37 -1.60 14.59
N LYS A 616 -37.23 -2.15 15.08
CA LYS A 616 -37.17 -3.18 16.13
C LYS A 616 -37.90 -4.48 15.75
N ASP A 617 -38.21 -4.71 14.47
CA ASP A 617 -38.81 -5.96 14.03
C ASP A 617 -37.75 -7.07 13.98
N ILE A 618 -37.87 -8.04 14.85
CA ILE A 618 -36.96 -9.19 14.99
C ILE A 618 -36.88 -10.04 13.71
N ASN A 619 -37.87 -9.98 12.82
CA ASN A 619 -37.82 -10.68 11.55
C ASN A 619 -36.68 -10.23 10.67
N HIS A 620 -36.26 -8.97 10.79
CA HIS A 620 -35.05 -8.47 10.09
C HIS A 620 -33.79 -9.18 10.61
N LEU A 621 -33.68 -9.46 11.89
CA LEU A 621 -32.55 -10.21 12.45
C LEU A 621 -32.54 -11.68 12.01
N ILE A 622 -33.73 -12.28 11.82
CA ILE A 622 -33.83 -13.62 11.23
C ILE A 622 -33.37 -13.59 9.77
N GLY A 623 -33.78 -12.57 9.00
CA GLY A 623 -33.28 -12.36 7.65
C GLY A 623 -31.76 -12.15 7.60
N CYS A 624 -31.21 -11.39 8.55
CA CYS A 624 -29.76 -11.20 8.72
C CYS A 624 -29.04 -12.53 8.94
N GLU A 625 -29.57 -13.42 9.79
CA GLU A 625 -29.00 -14.76 10.03
C GLU A 625 -28.87 -15.57 8.74
N VAL A 626 -29.93 -15.62 7.93
CA VAL A 626 -29.93 -16.34 6.65
C VAL A 626 -28.84 -15.84 5.72
N TRP A 627 -28.66 -14.52 5.61
CA TRP A 627 -27.62 -13.94 4.78
C TRP A 627 -26.21 -14.19 5.33
N LEU A 628 -26.04 -14.17 6.66
CA LEU A 628 -24.75 -14.50 7.28
C LEU A 628 -24.35 -15.96 7.07
N GLU A 629 -25.31 -16.89 7.14
CA GLU A 629 -25.06 -18.30 6.85
C GLU A 629 -24.58 -18.49 5.40
N GLN A 630 -25.20 -17.82 4.43
CA GLN A 630 -24.78 -17.86 3.05
C GLN A 630 -23.39 -17.23 2.87
N SER A 631 -23.14 -16.07 3.49
CA SER A 631 -21.81 -15.44 3.47
C SER A 631 -20.73 -16.39 3.97
N LEU A 632 -21.00 -17.08 5.08
CA LEU A 632 -20.08 -18.02 5.68
C LEU A 632 -19.84 -19.26 4.81
N ASP A 633 -20.87 -19.74 4.08
CA ASP A 633 -20.71 -20.86 3.14
C ASP A 633 -19.76 -20.49 1.99
N TYR A 634 -19.93 -19.30 1.39
CA TYR A 634 -19.00 -18.81 0.38
C TYR A 634 -17.60 -18.67 0.94
N TRP A 635 -17.43 -18.16 2.17
CA TRP A 635 -16.14 -18.05 2.83
C TRP A 635 -15.47 -19.41 3.05
N LYS A 636 -16.22 -20.43 3.50
CA LYS A 636 -15.73 -21.81 3.63
C LYS A 636 -15.25 -22.39 2.30
N ARG A 637 -15.93 -22.06 1.20
CA ARG A 637 -15.49 -22.45 -0.15
C ARG A 637 -14.22 -21.73 -0.55
N LEU A 638 -14.10 -20.43 -0.24
CA LEU A 638 -12.90 -19.65 -0.46
C LEU A 638 -11.70 -20.22 0.29
N CYS A 639 -11.87 -20.59 1.57
CA CYS A 639 -10.84 -21.24 2.38
C CYS A 639 -10.27 -22.48 1.67
N ARG A 640 -11.12 -23.36 1.14
CA ARG A 640 -10.66 -24.58 0.44
C ARG A 640 -9.76 -24.28 -0.76
N LEU A 641 -10.03 -23.22 -1.51
CA LEU A 641 -9.20 -22.85 -2.67
C LEU A 641 -7.88 -22.21 -2.24
N THR A 642 -7.91 -21.42 -1.21
CA THR A 642 -6.75 -20.62 -0.78
C THR A 642 -5.77 -21.41 0.08
N ASP A 643 -6.20 -22.40 0.85
CA ASP A 643 -5.33 -23.23 1.69
C ASP A 643 -4.28 -24.01 0.88
N GLU A 644 -4.61 -24.36 -0.35
CA GLU A 644 -3.71 -25.07 -1.26
C GLU A 644 -2.78 -24.13 -2.04
N THR A 645 -3.17 -22.86 -2.19
CA THR A 645 -2.52 -21.94 -3.13
C THR A 645 -1.72 -20.84 -2.47
N TYR A 646 -2.02 -20.47 -1.21
CA TYR A 646 -1.42 -19.32 -0.55
C TYR A 646 -0.88 -19.63 0.85
N LEU A 647 0.21 -18.94 1.20
CA LEU A 647 0.84 -18.99 2.52
C LEU A 647 0.14 -18.06 3.52
N TYR A 648 -0.41 -16.96 3.03
CA TYR A 648 -1.13 -15.95 3.81
C TYR A 648 -2.03 -15.10 2.90
N ALA A 649 -3.01 -14.46 3.49
CA ALA A 649 -3.92 -13.55 2.79
C ALA A 649 -3.42 -12.10 2.75
N ASN A 650 -2.53 -11.71 3.65
CA ASN A 650 -2.10 -10.33 3.83
C ASN A 650 -0.72 -10.23 4.48
N SER A 651 0.17 -9.42 3.90
CA SER A 651 1.53 -9.17 4.40
C SER A 651 1.63 -7.97 5.36
N MET A 652 0.53 -7.31 5.71
CA MET A 652 0.53 -6.03 6.45
C MET A 652 0.51 -6.14 7.97
N GLN A 653 0.50 -7.34 8.54
CA GLN A 653 0.68 -7.47 9.98
C GLN A 653 2.10 -7.05 10.37
N THR A 654 2.21 -5.91 11.00
CA THR A 654 3.49 -5.38 11.47
C THR A 654 3.56 -5.42 13.00
N SER A 655 4.75 -5.24 13.56
CA SER A 655 4.92 -5.20 15.02
C SER A 655 4.14 -4.06 15.68
N GLN A 656 3.86 -3.00 14.96
CA GLN A 656 3.16 -1.81 15.44
C GLN A 656 1.70 -1.74 14.99
N ARG A 657 1.36 -2.37 13.88
CA ARG A 657 0.05 -2.31 13.28
C ARG A 657 -0.58 -3.67 13.23
N ARG A 658 -1.72 -3.80 13.86
CA ARG A 658 -2.50 -5.01 13.93
C ARG A 658 -3.76 -4.86 13.11
N ILE A 659 -4.02 -5.87 12.30
CA ILE A 659 -5.23 -5.89 11.48
C ILE A 659 -6.39 -6.36 12.36
N PRO A 660 -7.48 -5.58 12.49
CA PRO A 660 -8.56 -5.89 13.43
C PRO A 660 -9.19 -7.27 13.24
N VAL A 661 -9.28 -7.73 11.99
CA VAL A 661 -9.85 -9.07 11.69
C VAL A 661 -8.85 -10.18 12.02
N GLY A 662 -7.57 -9.95 11.75
CA GLY A 662 -6.51 -10.94 11.99
C GLY A 662 -6.08 -11.09 13.45
N GLY A 663 -6.53 -10.21 14.34
CA GLY A 663 -6.11 -10.19 15.74
C GLY A 663 -4.76 -9.50 15.97
N ASP A 664 -4.23 -9.62 17.18
CA ASP A 664 -3.09 -8.84 17.68
C ASP A 664 -1.80 -9.64 17.91
N ASP A 665 -1.72 -10.87 17.40
CA ASP A 665 -0.53 -11.72 17.54
C ASP A 665 0.61 -11.37 16.58
N GLY A 666 0.41 -10.41 15.69
CA GLY A 666 1.41 -9.96 14.71
C GLY A 666 1.71 -10.96 13.59
N LYS A 667 0.92 -12.02 13.45
CA LYS A 667 1.09 -13.02 12.40
C LYS A 667 0.22 -12.74 11.19
N MET A 668 0.76 -12.93 10.02
CA MET A 668 -0.01 -12.92 8.78
C MET A 668 -0.99 -14.09 8.79
N LYS A 669 -2.24 -13.84 8.37
CA LYS A 669 -3.34 -14.82 8.47
C LYS A 669 -3.71 -15.38 7.11
N THR A 670 -4.14 -16.64 7.08
CA THR A 670 -4.88 -17.25 5.99
C THR A 670 -6.39 -17.01 6.15
N TRP A 671 -7.15 -17.28 5.11
CA TRP A 671 -8.63 -17.20 5.18
C TRP A 671 -9.22 -18.23 6.14
N SER A 672 -8.62 -19.41 6.21
CA SER A 672 -9.05 -20.47 7.16
C SER A 672 -8.79 -20.08 8.61
N GLU A 673 -7.71 -19.38 8.92
CA GLU A 673 -7.47 -18.82 10.25
C GLU A 673 -8.47 -17.71 10.64
N LEU A 674 -9.08 -17.04 9.67
CA LEU A 674 -10.13 -16.05 9.89
C LEU A 674 -11.54 -16.65 9.97
N LEU A 675 -11.73 -17.89 9.52
CA LEU A 675 -13.03 -18.55 9.53
C LEU A 675 -13.70 -18.57 10.91
N PRO A 676 -13.00 -18.87 12.04
CA PRO A 676 -13.56 -18.80 13.36
C PRO A 676 -14.11 -17.42 13.73
N VAL A 677 -13.49 -16.34 13.26
CA VAL A 677 -13.93 -14.95 13.53
C VAL A 677 -15.33 -14.74 12.94
N TYR A 678 -15.54 -15.18 11.69
CA TYR A 678 -16.83 -15.03 11.02
C TYR A 678 -17.89 -16.03 11.50
N GLN A 679 -17.47 -17.22 11.91
CA GLN A 679 -18.37 -18.17 12.58
C GLN A 679 -18.86 -17.60 13.92
N ASP A 680 -17.96 -16.99 14.70
CA ASP A 680 -18.28 -16.36 15.98
C ASP A 680 -19.30 -15.23 15.86
N GLU A 681 -19.25 -14.46 14.78
CA GLU A 681 -20.25 -13.41 14.50
C GLU A 681 -21.66 -14.01 14.33
N LEU A 682 -21.77 -15.07 13.55
CA LEU A 682 -23.04 -15.77 13.33
C LEU A 682 -23.57 -16.40 14.63
N ASP A 683 -22.69 -17.08 15.38
CA ASP A 683 -23.06 -17.72 16.65
C ASP A 683 -23.51 -16.69 17.70
N ALA A 684 -22.81 -15.54 17.76
CA ALA A 684 -23.17 -14.44 18.64
C ALA A 684 -24.52 -13.85 18.25
N GLN A 685 -24.77 -13.63 16.97
CA GLN A 685 -26.03 -13.11 16.48
C GLN A 685 -27.20 -14.04 16.83
N LYS A 686 -27.06 -15.34 16.56
CA LYS A 686 -28.07 -16.35 16.95
C LYS A 686 -28.38 -16.31 18.44
N ALA A 687 -27.34 -16.32 19.27
CA ALA A 687 -27.49 -16.26 20.72
C ALA A 687 -28.17 -14.96 21.19
N ASN A 688 -27.83 -13.82 20.55
CA ASN A 688 -28.41 -12.54 20.92
C ASN A 688 -29.86 -12.38 20.43
N ILE A 689 -30.24 -12.99 19.30
CA ILE A 689 -31.64 -13.08 18.86
C ILE A 689 -32.47 -13.86 19.90
N GLU A 690 -31.97 -14.99 20.39
CA GLU A 690 -32.68 -15.76 21.43
C GLU A 690 -32.83 -14.96 22.74
N LYS A 691 -31.83 -14.15 23.11
CA LYS A 691 -31.96 -13.24 24.26
C LYS A 691 -33.03 -12.17 24.03
N LEU A 692 -33.18 -11.66 22.81
CA LEU A 692 -34.22 -10.68 22.47
C LEU A 692 -35.61 -11.28 22.45
N LYS A 693 -35.76 -12.56 22.10
CA LYS A 693 -37.00 -13.29 22.14
C LYS A 693 -37.42 -13.67 23.57
N ALA A 694 -36.46 -13.81 24.49
CA ALA A 694 -36.75 -14.16 25.87
C ALA A 694 -37.41 -12.97 26.62
N PRO A 695 -38.43 -13.20 27.49
CA PRO A 695 -38.96 -12.13 28.29
C PRO A 695 -37.88 -11.54 29.20
N ALA A 696 -37.84 -10.19 29.28
CA ALA A 696 -36.81 -9.45 29.98
C ALA A 696 -36.53 -10.01 31.39
N ARG A 697 -35.46 -10.77 31.55
CA ARG A 697 -34.88 -11.11 32.84
C ARG A 697 -33.77 -10.13 33.13
N SER A 698 -33.78 -9.57 34.34
CA SER A 698 -32.73 -8.70 34.87
C SER A 698 -31.33 -9.24 34.56
N SER A 699 -30.46 -8.35 34.12
CA SER A 699 -29.06 -8.57 33.75
C SER A 699 -28.32 -9.56 34.63
N VAL A 700 -27.99 -10.74 34.08
CA VAL A 700 -27.03 -11.65 34.65
C VAL A 700 -25.67 -11.36 34.05
N GLY A 701 -24.67 -11.24 34.92
CA GLY A 701 -23.32 -10.76 34.58
C GLY A 701 -22.62 -11.45 33.42
N SER A 702 -21.90 -10.64 32.69
CA SER A 702 -20.94 -11.04 31.66
C SER A 702 -19.92 -12.07 32.22
N THR A 703 -19.69 -13.13 31.47
CA THR A 703 -18.64 -14.15 31.75
C THR A 703 -17.23 -13.63 31.41
N ALA A 704 -17.09 -12.34 31.10
CA ALA A 704 -15.80 -11.75 30.83
C ALA A 704 -14.91 -11.74 32.07
N LYS A 705 -13.70 -12.24 31.94
CA LYS A 705 -12.71 -12.37 33.01
C LYS A 705 -11.89 -11.07 33.12
N ALA A 706 -11.58 -10.66 34.34
CA ALA A 706 -10.65 -9.57 34.58
C ALA A 706 -9.28 -9.85 33.94
N LEU A 707 -8.70 -8.83 33.32
CA LEU A 707 -7.35 -8.91 32.76
C LEU A 707 -6.33 -8.95 33.89
N THR A 708 -5.24 -9.65 33.65
CA THR A 708 -4.12 -9.69 34.57
C THR A 708 -3.26 -8.43 34.37
N PRO A 709 -3.04 -7.60 35.39
CA PRO A 709 -2.10 -6.51 35.31
C PRO A 709 -0.71 -7.06 34.91
N ALA A 710 -0.06 -6.42 33.94
CA ALA A 710 1.27 -6.85 33.51
C ALA A 710 2.26 -6.70 34.68
N SER A 711 3.02 -7.77 34.90
CA SER A 711 4.12 -7.78 35.88
C SER A 711 5.39 -7.23 35.23
N GLY A 712 6.21 -6.45 35.99
CA GLY A 712 7.49 -5.95 35.46
C GLY A 712 7.38 -4.72 34.56
N VAL A 713 6.29 -3.97 34.71
CA VAL A 713 6.18 -2.62 34.15
C VAL A 713 6.52 -1.60 35.24
N GLU A 714 7.53 -0.78 34.96
CA GLU A 714 7.96 0.31 35.87
C GLU A 714 7.81 1.65 35.18
N TYR A 715 7.09 2.57 35.83
CA TYR A 715 6.98 3.94 35.34
C TYR A 715 8.28 4.70 35.64
N VAL A 716 8.96 5.20 34.61
CA VAL A 716 10.16 6.03 34.72
C VAL A 716 9.77 7.47 34.99
N ALA A 717 8.86 8.03 34.19
CA ALA A 717 8.35 9.38 34.36
C ALA A 717 6.92 9.52 33.83
N VAL A 718 6.07 10.15 34.60
CA VAL A 718 4.74 10.59 34.16
C VAL A 718 4.53 11.98 34.70
N PRO A 719 4.94 13.06 33.98
CA PRO A 719 4.90 14.43 34.50
C PRO A 719 3.52 14.94 34.94
N GLN A 720 2.45 14.40 34.35
CA GLN A 720 1.06 14.72 34.62
C GLN A 720 0.46 13.92 35.78
N ARG A 721 1.22 12.99 36.35
CA ARG A 721 0.84 12.20 37.51
C ARG A 721 1.21 12.91 38.81
N GLN A 722 0.25 13.11 39.68
CA GLN A 722 0.52 13.67 41.02
C GLN A 722 0.37 12.62 42.12
N ALA A 723 -0.53 11.68 42.00
CA ALA A 723 -0.71 10.62 42.98
C ALA A 723 -0.48 9.27 42.29
N GLY A 724 0.12 8.30 42.91
CA GLY A 724 0.41 6.97 42.43
C GLY A 724 -0.52 6.31 41.38
N THR A 725 -0.65 5.05 41.43
CA THR A 725 -1.64 4.28 40.67
C THR A 725 -2.83 3.95 41.56
N ILE A 726 -3.99 3.77 40.96
CA ILE A 726 -5.21 3.31 41.64
C ILE A 726 -5.71 2.01 40.99
N ILE A 727 -6.21 1.09 41.79
CA ILE A 727 -6.84 -0.12 41.26
C ILE A 727 -8.19 0.25 40.67
N LEU A 728 -8.41 -0.16 39.42
CA LEU A 728 -9.68 0.05 38.74
C LEU A 728 -10.78 -0.84 39.36
N GLN A 729 -11.76 -0.18 39.91
CA GLN A 729 -12.96 -0.77 40.50
C GLN A 729 -14.06 0.29 40.58
N LYS A 730 -15.27 -0.14 40.83
CA LYS A 730 -16.38 0.78 41.13
C LYS A 730 -16.02 1.69 42.28
N GLY A 731 -16.28 3.01 42.14
CA GLY A 731 -15.97 4.01 43.13
C GLY A 731 -14.55 4.61 43.02
N ALA A 732 -13.66 4.05 42.17
CA ALA A 732 -12.32 4.61 42.00
C ALA A 732 -12.35 6.02 41.41
N ILE A 733 -11.42 6.86 41.84
CA ILE A 733 -11.28 8.27 41.42
C ILE A 733 -10.02 8.39 40.60
N LEU A 734 -10.15 8.63 39.29
CA LEU A 734 -9.02 8.71 38.34
C LEU A 734 -8.45 10.10 38.18
N PHE A 735 -9.12 11.10 38.67
CA PHE A 735 -8.70 12.52 38.53
C PHE A 735 -8.56 13.18 39.89
N GLU A 736 -7.41 13.77 40.08
CA GLU A 736 -7.11 14.43 41.34
C GLU A 736 -8.13 15.55 41.70
N GLY A 737 -8.56 15.56 42.95
CA GLY A 737 -9.52 16.55 43.47
C GLY A 737 -10.93 16.48 42.86
N ARG A 738 -11.28 15.37 42.19
CA ARG A 738 -12.55 15.21 41.46
C ARG A 738 -13.35 14.00 41.93
N GLU A 739 -13.70 14.00 43.22
CA GLU A 739 -14.54 12.95 43.82
C GLU A 739 -15.93 12.82 43.17
N ASP A 740 -16.39 13.88 42.51
CA ASP A 740 -17.64 13.96 41.76
C ASP A 740 -17.60 13.16 40.42
N THR A 741 -16.43 12.69 39.99
CA THR A 741 -16.23 11.95 38.74
C THR A 741 -15.78 10.50 38.96
N ARG A 742 -16.21 9.89 40.07
CA ARG A 742 -15.88 8.48 40.37
C ARG A 742 -16.45 7.50 39.36
N ILE A 743 -15.80 6.35 39.21
CA ILE A 743 -16.29 5.25 38.38
C ILE A 743 -17.60 4.72 38.95
N ASP A 744 -18.67 4.77 38.16
CA ASP A 744 -19.96 4.18 38.51
C ASP A 744 -20.02 2.69 38.12
N SER A 745 -19.57 2.37 36.92
CA SER A 745 -19.46 1.01 36.40
C SER A 745 -18.33 0.89 35.39
N LEU A 746 -17.75 -0.32 35.24
CA LEU A 746 -16.66 -0.58 34.30
C LEU A 746 -16.73 -2.01 33.79
N ALA A 747 -16.09 -2.22 32.63
CA ALA A 747 -15.96 -3.55 32.03
C ALA A 747 -15.30 -4.52 33.01
N PRO A 748 -15.79 -5.77 33.13
CA PRO A 748 -15.15 -6.78 33.97
C PRO A 748 -13.66 -6.95 33.67
N GLU A 749 -13.25 -6.83 32.43
CA GLU A 749 -11.85 -6.92 31.99
C GLU A 749 -10.95 -5.88 32.66
N LEU A 750 -11.47 -4.70 32.96
CA LEU A 750 -10.69 -3.60 33.52
C LEU A 750 -10.55 -3.69 35.04
N VAL A 751 -11.36 -4.56 35.68
CA VAL A 751 -11.34 -4.68 37.15
C VAL A 751 -9.97 -5.22 37.61
N GLY A 752 -9.33 -4.51 38.53
CA GLY A 752 -8.04 -4.90 39.08
C GLY A 752 -6.82 -4.32 38.37
N LEU A 753 -6.97 -3.70 37.19
CA LEU A 753 -5.87 -3.01 36.56
C LEU A 753 -5.39 -1.80 37.35
N GLN A 754 -4.14 -1.42 37.18
CA GLN A 754 -3.53 -0.28 37.86
C GLN A 754 -3.55 0.97 36.98
N ALA A 755 -4.57 1.78 37.14
CA ALA A 755 -4.72 3.03 36.40
C ALA A 755 -3.90 4.17 37.02
N LEU A 756 -3.50 5.14 36.16
CA LEU A 756 -2.87 6.38 36.61
C LEU A 756 -3.90 7.36 37.16
N VAL A 757 -3.59 8.01 38.26
CA VAL A 757 -4.33 9.18 38.74
C VAL A 757 -3.73 10.43 38.09
N LEU A 758 -4.49 11.12 37.25
CA LEU A 758 -4.01 12.21 36.41
C LEU A 758 -4.61 13.54 36.85
N ASN A 759 -3.86 14.61 36.64
CA ASN A 759 -4.36 16.00 36.81
C ASN A 759 -5.05 16.45 35.52
N ARG A 760 -6.35 16.65 35.54
CA ARG A 760 -7.18 17.03 34.39
C ARG A 760 -6.77 18.30 33.69
N ASP A 761 -6.42 19.32 34.48
CA ASP A 761 -6.07 20.63 33.93
C ASP A 761 -4.72 20.59 33.22
N THR A 762 -3.77 19.87 33.77
CA THR A 762 -2.46 19.67 33.15
C THR A 762 -2.60 18.83 31.84
N THR A 763 -3.31 17.70 31.88
CA THR A 763 -3.48 16.86 30.68
C THR A 763 -4.21 17.59 29.56
N ARG A 764 -5.16 18.45 29.90
CA ARG A 764 -5.89 19.26 28.92
C ARG A 764 -4.98 20.23 28.16
N ILE A 765 -3.95 20.77 28.81
CA ILE A 765 -3.06 21.80 28.24
C ILE A 765 -1.88 21.17 27.50
N VAL A 766 -1.23 20.17 28.09
CA VAL A 766 0.04 19.63 27.58
C VAL A 766 -0.04 18.19 27.06
N GLY A 767 -1.19 17.52 27.24
CA GLY A 767 -1.34 16.09 26.94
C GLY A 767 -0.82 15.21 28.08
N THR A 768 -0.63 13.92 27.81
CA THR A 768 -0.14 12.96 28.80
C THR A 768 1.08 12.21 28.24
N THR A 769 2.22 12.33 28.92
CA THR A 769 3.43 11.56 28.59
C THR A 769 3.56 10.42 29.60
N VAL A 770 3.70 9.19 29.09
CA VAL A 770 3.96 8.00 29.90
C VAL A 770 5.31 7.42 29.49
N ASP A 771 6.27 7.51 30.38
CA ASP A 771 7.63 6.98 30.23
C ASP A 771 7.77 5.77 31.16
N PHE A 772 8.08 4.59 30.61
CA PHE A 772 8.07 3.34 31.33
C PHE A 772 9.05 2.31 30.75
N THR A 773 9.39 1.31 31.55
CA THR A 773 10.08 0.09 31.11
C THR A 773 9.19 -1.11 31.29
N CYS A 774 9.33 -2.10 30.43
CA CYS A 774 8.67 -3.40 30.58
C CYS A 774 9.65 -4.53 30.24
N ASN A 775 9.50 -5.65 30.94
CA ASN A 775 10.35 -6.85 30.77
C ASN A 775 9.70 -7.94 29.90
N GLU A 776 8.51 -7.68 29.37
CA GLU A 776 7.78 -8.52 28.42
C GLU A 776 6.94 -7.64 27.49
N PRO A 777 6.46 -8.14 26.36
CA PRO A 777 5.54 -7.40 25.51
C PRO A 777 4.23 -7.10 26.23
N VAL A 778 3.81 -5.84 26.22
CA VAL A 778 2.61 -5.37 26.93
C VAL A 778 1.70 -4.53 26.06
N LYS A 779 0.44 -4.43 26.49
CA LYS A 779 -0.55 -3.50 25.98
C LYS A 779 -0.81 -2.40 27.03
N LEU A 780 -0.63 -1.15 26.65
CA LEU A 780 -1.10 -0.01 27.42
C LEU A 780 -2.56 0.26 27.04
N LEU A 781 -3.45 0.25 28.00
CA LEU A 781 -4.87 0.54 27.80
C LEU A 781 -5.16 2.00 28.10
N VAL A 782 -5.66 2.71 27.09
CA VAL A 782 -5.96 4.14 27.16
C VAL A 782 -7.42 4.38 26.88
N GLY A 783 -8.09 5.12 27.74
CA GLY A 783 -9.51 5.44 27.62
C GLY A 783 -9.74 6.83 27.04
N PHE A 784 -10.48 6.89 25.93
CA PHE A 784 -10.90 8.13 25.28
C PHE A 784 -12.38 8.37 25.54
N PHE A 785 -12.70 9.57 26.00
CA PHE A 785 -14.07 9.99 26.28
C PHE A 785 -14.81 10.32 24.98
N GLN A 786 -16.04 9.83 24.87
CA GLN A 786 -16.84 9.98 23.66
C GLN A 786 -17.72 11.23 23.73
N ASP A 787 -17.11 12.38 23.48
CA ASP A 787 -17.76 13.69 23.44
C ASP A 787 -16.95 14.64 22.55
N ASP A 788 -17.61 15.57 21.87
CA ASP A 788 -16.96 16.46 20.90
C ASP A 788 -16.32 17.71 21.49
N ASP A 789 -16.55 17.97 22.78
CA ASP A 789 -15.90 19.09 23.47
C ASP A 789 -14.37 18.98 23.39
N PRO A 790 -13.65 20.04 22.96
CA PRO A 790 -12.19 20.05 22.86
C PRO A 790 -11.42 19.78 24.17
N LYS A 791 -12.10 19.80 25.29
CA LYS A 791 -11.47 19.42 26.59
C LYS A 791 -11.12 17.93 26.66
N TRP A 792 -11.76 17.08 25.84
CA TRP A 792 -11.49 15.65 25.78
C TRP A 792 -10.44 15.33 24.75
N ALA A 793 -9.50 14.47 25.10
CA ALA A 793 -8.54 13.95 24.15
C ALA A 793 -9.24 13.13 23.07
N LYS A 794 -8.89 13.36 21.82
CA LYS A 794 -9.40 12.56 20.69
C LYS A 794 -8.49 11.37 20.46
N ALA A 795 -9.09 10.24 20.13
CA ALA A 795 -8.34 9.08 19.70
C ALA A 795 -7.59 9.39 18.40
N PRO A 796 -6.38 8.83 18.20
CA PRO A 796 -5.58 9.10 17.00
C PRO A 796 -6.33 8.74 15.72
N LYS A 797 -6.20 9.57 14.71
CA LYS A 797 -6.61 9.25 13.33
C LYS A 797 -5.39 8.67 12.63
N LEU A 798 -5.40 7.38 12.40
CA LEU A 798 -4.22 6.59 12.08
C LEU A 798 -3.43 7.01 10.84
N GLU A 799 -4.06 7.62 9.85
CA GLU A 799 -3.37 8.07 8.65
C GLU A 799 -2.70 9.43 8.76
N VAL A 800 -3.25 10.27 9.62
CA VAL A 800 -2.80 11.67 9.76
C VAL A 800 -2.16 11.93 11.12
N ASP A 801 -2.27 10.99 12.04
CA ASP A 801 -1.65 11.12 13.37
C ASP A 801 -0.34 10.33 13.42
N ALA A 802 0.75 11.07 13.50
CA ALA A 802 2.09 10.52 13.61
C ALA A 802 2.26 9.56 14.80
N THR A 803 1.58 9.81 15.91
CA THR A 803 1.65 8.92 17.08
C THR A 803 1.02 7.56 16.83
N GLY A 804 -0.04 7.49 16.05
CA GLY A 804 -0.65 6.23 15.63
C GLY A 804 0.32 5.35 14.83
N ASN A 805 1.18 5.96 14.02
CA ASN A 805 2.20 5.25 13.26
C ASN A 805 3.41 4.84 14.10
N GLU A 806 3.73 5.61 15.13
CA GLU A 806 4.90 5.33 15.99
C GLU A 806 4.65 4.19 16.98
N TYR A 807 3.43 4.10 17.54
CA TYR A 807 3.12 3.18 18.63
C TYR A 807 2.18 2.05 18.23
N GLY A 808 1.90 1.89 16.96
CA GLY A 808 0.88 0.98 16.47
C GLY A 808 -0.50 1.61 16.42
N GLN A 809 -1.45 0.88 15.89
CA GLN A 809 -2.83 1.33 15.85
C GLN A 809 -3.46 1.19 17.23
N ALA A 810 -3.87 2.32 17.79
CA ALA A 810 -4.66 2.34 19.01
C ALA A 810 -6.11 1.98 18.67
N GLU A 811 -6.39 0.70 18.52
CA GLU A 811 -7.74 0.24 18.22
C GLU A 811 -8.66 0.37 19.43
N PRO A 812 -9.94 0.75 19.24
CA PRO A 812 -10.94 0.62 20.29
C PRO A 812 -11.19 -0.86 20.54
N ILE A 813 -10.71 -1.34 21.66
CA ILE A 813 -10.82 -2.76 22.05
C ILE A 813 -12.06 -3.02 22.88
N LEU A 814 -12.37 -2.14 23.83
CA LEU A 814 -13.59 -2.18 24.61
C LEU A 814 -14.34 -0.86 24.45
N THR A 815 -15.47 -0.88 23.78
CA THR A 815 -16.28 0.32 23.62
C THR A 815 -17.31 0.40 24.74
N ASN A 816 -17.69 1.65 25.12
CA ASN A 816 -18.58 1.90 26.26
C ASN A 816 -18.14 1.13 27.52
N ALA A 817 -16.84 1.13 27.78
CA ALA A 817 -16.21 0.23 28.75
C ALA A 817 -16.20 0.78 30.18
N VAL A 818 -16.31 2.09 30.34
CA VAL A 818 -16.34 2.76 31.66
C VAL A 818 -17.41 3.83 31.66
N SER A 819 -18.20 3.83 32.72
CA SER A 819 -19.12 4.89 33.07
C SER A 819 -18.63 5.60 34.32
N MET A 820 -18.46 6.92 34.24
CA MET A 820 -18.13 7.80 35.33
C MET A 820 -19.24 8.81 35.56
N LEU A 821 -19.46 9.20 36.82
CA LEU A 821 -20.42 10.25 37.13
C LEU A 821 -20.02 11.54 36.42
N GLN A 822 -20.99 12.22 35.83
CA GLN A 822 -20.84 13.53 35.14
C GLN A 822 -19.81 13.53 33.99
N MET A 823 -19.47 12.35 33.40
CA MET A 823 -18.52 12.26 32.33
C MET A 823 -19.08 11.42 31.16
N PRO A 824 -18.66 11.68 29.93
CA PRO A 824 -19.03 10.88 28.77
C PRO A 824 -18.59 9.41 28.92
N PRO A 825 -19.21 8.47 28.18
CA PRO A 825 -18.74 7.08 28.15
C PRO A 825 -17.30 7.01 27.61
N VAL A 826 -16.59 5.95 28.01
CA VAL A 826 -15.17 5.79 27.64
C VAL A 826 -15.00 4.57 26.74
N HIS A 827 -14.28 4.77 25.62
CA HIS A 827 -13.76 3.68 24.82
C HIS A 827 -12.31 3.40 25.21
N ILE A 828 -11.97 2.14 25.40
CA ILE A 828 -10.61 1.70 25.72
C ILE A 828 -9.91 1.30 24.44
N HIS A 829 -8.76 1.90 24.18
CA HIS A 829 -7.86 1.61 23.09
C HIS A 829 -6.61 0.91 23.64
N ALA A 830 -5.99 0.04 22.84
CA ALA A 830 -4.78 -0.66 23.24
C ALA A 830 -3.59 -0.22 22.36
N TYR A 831 -2.50 0.12 23.04
CA TYR A 831 -1.21 0.42 22.42
C TYR A 831 -0.24 -0.72 22.72
N PHE A 832 0.48 -1.19 21.72
CA PHE A 832 1.36 -2.36 21.84
C PHE A 832 2.81 -1.93 21.98
N PHE A 833 3.51 -2.53 22.95
CA PHE A 833 4.93 -2.29 23.19
C PHE A 833 5.67 -3.61 23.35
N SER A 834 6.85 -3.70 22.72
CA SER A 834 7.80 -4.79 22.96
C SER A 834 8.47 -4.62 24.32
N GLU A 835 9.19 -5.62 24.78
CA GLU A 835 10.11 -5.50 25.91
C GLU A 835 11.07 -4.30 25.72
N GLY A 836 11.33 -3.54 26.78
CA GLY A 836 12.29 -2.44 26.74
C GLY A 836 11.78 -1.15 27.41
N HIS A 837 12.46 -0.05 27.11
CA HIS A 837 12.13 1.29 27.55
C HIS A 837 11.31 2.03 26.48
N HIS A 838 10.21 2.63 26.90
CA HIS A 838 9.26 3.28 25.99
C HIS A 838 8.75 4.60 26.58
N THR A 839 8.51 5.56 25.68
CA THR A 839 7.81 6.80 26.01
C THR A 839 6.68 7.00 25.03
N ILE A 840 5.45 7.17 25.52
CA ILE A 840 4.30 7.53 24.70
C ILE A 840 3.81 8.93 25.06
N ASN A 841 3.56 9.75 24.05
CA ASN A 841 2.94 11.06 24.19
C ASN A 841 1.50 10.97 23.68
N LEU A 842 0.55 11.01 24.59
CA LEU A 842 -0.86 11.00 24.30
C LEU A 842 -1.37 12.43 24.03
N PRO A 843 -2.40 12.60 23.20
CA PRO A 843 -2.85 13.92 22.76
C PRO A 843 -3.32 14.82 23.92
N LYS A 844 -3.37 16.12 23.65
CA LYS A 844 -3.94 17.10 24.57
C LYS A 844 -5.42 16.80 24.80
N GLY A 845 -5.83 16.92 26.05
CA GLY A 845 -7.20 16.65 26.48
C GLY A 845 -7.26 15.73 27.68
N ILE A 846 -8.43 15.64 28.28
CA ILE A 846 -8.69 14.75 29.40
C ILE A 846 -8.75 13.32 28.86
N ILE A 847 -8.00 12.42 29.48
CA ILE A 847 -7.81 11.04 29.05
C ILE A 847 -7.73 10.13 30.28
N MET A 848 -8.00 8.84 30.10
CA MET A 848 -7.82 7.82 31.11
C MET A 848 -6.64 6.92 30.71
N VAL A 849 -5.71 6.65 31.61
CA VAL A 849 -4.70 5.60 31.44
C VAL A 849 -5.06 4.45 32.37
N ALA A 850 -5.61 3.37 31.79
CA ALA A 850 -6.21 2.26 32.54
C ALA A 850 -5.16 1.26 33.07
N GLY A 851 -3.92 1.33 32.56
CA GLY A 851 -2.83 0.46 32.99
C GLY A 851 -2.36 -0.50 31.90
N PHE A 852 -1.56 -1.48 32.32
CA PHE A 852 -0.90 -2.43 31.41
C PHE A 852 -1.40 -3.86 31.61
N THR A 853 -1.46 -4.61 30.51
CA THR A 853 -1.71 -6.06 30.51
C THR A 853 -0.95 -6.73 29.38
N SER A 854 -0.54 -8.00 29.56
CA SER A 854 -0.06 -8.87 28.50
C SER A 854 -1.16 -9.76 27.93
N ASP A 855 -2.32 -9.84 28.57
CA ASP A 855 -3.44 -10.68 28.16
C ASP A 855 -3.97 -10.30 26.77
N ALA A 856 -4.44 -11.30 26.02
CA ALA A 856 -5.23 -11.06 24.82
C ALA A 856 -6.59 -10.45 25.19
N ILE A 857 -7.00 -9.42 24.48
CA ILE A 857 -8.27 -8.72 24.72
C ILE A 857 -9.17 -8.96 23.52
N ARG A 858 -10.37 -9.43 23.78
CA ARG A 858 -11.38 -9.54 22.73
C ARG A 858 -12.12 -8.22 22.56
N ALA A 859 -12.09 -7.69 21.34
CA ALA A 859 -12.83 -6.47 21.01
C ALA A 859 -14.35 -6.71 21.17
N ARG A 860 -14.99 -5.88 22.01
CA ARG A 860 -16.43 -5.94 22.25
C ARG A 860 -16.99 -4.61 22.72
N ASP A 861 -18.30 -4.45 22.58
CA ASP A 861 -19.05 -3.41 23.27
C ASP A 861 -19.45 -3.89 24.67
N VAL A 862 -19.12 -3.11 25.68
CA VAL A 862 -19.51 -3.37 27.07
C VAL A 862 -20.89 -2.84 27.37
N GLY A 863 -21.34 -1.80 26.65
CA GLY A 863 -22.69 -1.26 26.76
C GLY A 863 -22.97 -0.45 28.04
N LEU A 864 -21.92 0.05 28.70
CA LEU A 864 -22.07 0.86 29.92
C LEU A 864 -22.39 2.33 29.58
N LYS A 865 -23.61 2.65 29.48
CA LYS A 865 -24.25 3.93 29.08
C LYS A 865 -24.20 4.26 27.60
N GLY A 866 -25.35 4.54 27.10
CA GLY A 866 -25.56 5.06 25.78
C GLY A 866 -25.10 4.08 24.72
N ALA A 867 -25.19 2.79 25.01
CA ALA A 867 -25.38 1.85 23.93
C ALA A 867 -26.62 2.27 23.11
N GLY A 868 -26.85 3.52 22.97
CA GLY A 868 -27.86 4.14 22.23
C GLY A 868 -28.53 3.19 21.23
N ASP A 869 -28.72 3.60 20.04
CA ASP A 869 -29.24 2.73 18.99
C ASP A 869 -28.15 1.90 18.26
N GLU A 870 -26.94 1.78 18.82
CA GLU A 870 -25.88 0.94 18.25
C GLU A 870 -26.26 -0.53 18.32
N ILE A 871 -26.04 -1.26 17.23
CA ILE A 871 -26.46 -2.66 17.07
C ILE A 871 -25.29 -3.63 16.86
N ASP A 872 -24.05 -3.15 16.88
CA ASP A 872 -22.86 -3.98 16.68
C ASP A 872 -22.67 -5.06 17.76
N TRP A 873 -23.23 -4.85 18.98
CA TRP A 873 -23.28 -5.85 20.04
C TRP A 873 -23.98 -7.16 19.61
N LEU A 874 -24.89 -7.10 18.63
CA LEU A 874 -25.56 -8.30 18.11
C LEU A 874 -24.56 -9.34 17.59
N PHE A 875 -23.41 -8.93 17.13
CA PHE A 875 -22.38 -9.76 16.50
C PHE A 875 -21.18 -10.02 17.41
N MET A 876 -21.29 -9.70 18.68
CA MET A 876 -20.24 -9.88 19.68
C MET A 876 -20.72 -10.81 20.80
N LYS A 877 -19.83 -11.75 21.22
CA LYS A 877 -20.13 -12.68 22.36
C LYS A 877 -20.04 -11.98 23.68
#